data_d910d43c76d51f37248b77b50cc955ab
#
_entry.id   d910d43c76d51f37248b77b50cc955ab
#
_cell.length_a   1.000
_cell.length_b   1.000
_cell.length_c   1.000
_cell.angle_alpha   90.00
_cell.angle_beta   90.00
_cell.angle_gamma   90.00
#
_symmetry.space_group_name_H-M   'P 1'
#
loop_
_entity.id
_entity.type
_entity.pdbx_description
1 polymer ?
#
loop_
_entity_poly.entity_id
_entity_poly.type
_entity_poly.pdbx_seq_one_letter_code
_entity_poly.pdbx_strand_id
1 'polypeptide(L)'
;MKKFKVISEFTPKGDQPSAIKKLKNGIDNNIDFQTLMGITGSGKSATIAWLIEEIQKPTLVLAPNKALAAQLANEFKQFFPENRVEYFVSYYDYYQPEAYVPRTDTFIEKDANINEEIDRLRHAATSALLLRNDVIVVSSVSCIYGLGSPKEYKNKIIPIIQGNEFDLDDLISQLIKQQYIRNDLVVTRGTFRLKGDTLDIFPVYEETIFRVEFYGDEIEKISRIDPVTGEILEKLSELAIFPASHYVTSDDERKSALKEIETDLSKQIAKFESENKLLEAQRIKQRTMFDLEMLTELGVCSGIENYSRYFDGRKPGEAPYTLIDFFPKDFLMVVDESHIAIPQIRGQYEGDKSRKSTLVDYGFRLPAALDNRPLKFDEWKNKVNSTVLVSATPGKWENENSEIFIEQIIRPTGLLDPNIFVRPTKNQIEDLLSEIKSVIDNGNRVLVTTLTKKMSEALSDYFLKMGIKTRYLHSDIDTLERIEILRDLRKGEFDVLVGINLLREGLDLPEVQLVAIMDADKEGFLRSETSLIQTVGRAARNKDGYVIMYADKVTDSITKSVNETKRRREIQKQHNEKYNINPTTVKKEITDILEIVERNRPSKEDISFRSNINLKNASREDLYKISKDIEKEMKVAADLLEFEVAARLRDELKEIKKEXMELPS
;
A
#
# COMPACT_ATOMS: atom_id res chain seq x y z
N MET A 1 18.99 12.42 20.22
CA MET A 1 18.24 11.71 19.15
C MET A 1 17.90 10.29 19.63
N LYS A 2 16.67 9.87 19.40
CA LYS A 2 16.23 8.53 19.80
C LYS A 2 16.88 7.50 18.88
N LYS A 3 17.37 6.39 19.45
CA LYS A 3 17.99 5.30 18.70
C LYS A 3 16.97 4.22 18.37
N PHE A 4 17.17 3.51 17.28
CA PHE A 4 16.41 2.30 17.00
C PHE A 4 16.74 1.23 18.02
N LYS A 5 15.71 0.62 18.60
CA LYS A 5 15.84 -0.46 19.58
C LYS A 5 14.78 -1.52 19.34
N VAL A 6 15.23 -2.73 19.01
CA VAL A 6 14.34 -3.88 18.84
C VAL A 6 13.88 -4.38 20.21
N ILE A 7 12.57 -4.51 20.37
CA ILE A 7 11.94 -5.15 21.53
C ILE A 7 11.29 -6.45 21.03
N SER A 8 11.83 -7.59 21.45
CA SER A 8 11.39 -8.90 20.98
C SER A 8 11.63 -9.97 22.04
N GLU A 9 10.72 -10.94 22.12
CA GLU A 9 10.89 -12.15 22.94
C GLU A 9 11.92 -13.11 22.30
N PHE A 10 12.29 -12.86 21.05
CA PHE A 10 13.19 -13.72 20.29
C PHE A 10 14.56 -13.04 20.14
N THR A 11 15.58 -13.86 20.01
CA THR A 11 16.96 -13.45 19.66
C THR A 11 17.33 -14.03 18.32
N PRO A 12 18.28 -13.43 17.58
CA PRO A 12 18.72 -13.98 16.29
C PRO A 12 19.22 -15.43 16.40
N LYS A 13 18.70 -16.31 15.56
CA LYS A 13 19.05 -17.75 15.54
C LYS A 13 19.31 -18.24 14.11
N GLY A 14 19.89 -19.43 14.01
CA GLY A 14 20.19 -20.07 12.72
C GLY A 14 21.15 -19.22 11.90
N ASP A 15 20.77 -18.86 10.69
CA ASP A 15 21.57 -18.04 9.78
C ASP A 15 21.52 -16.53 10.09
N GLN A 16 20.56 -16.08 10.91
CA GLN A 16 20.29 -14.66 11.13
C GLN A 16 21.52 -13.87 11.64
N PRO A 17 22.27 -14.36 12.68
CA PRO A 17 23.45 -13.59 13.15
C PRO A 17 24.49 -13.37 12.07
N SER A 18 24.75 -14.41 11.26
CA SER A 18 25.70 -14.33 10.14
C SER A 18 25.20 -13.39 9.04
N ALA A 19 23.91 -13.46 8.73
CA ALA A 19 23.27 -12.60 7.72
C ALA A 19 23.34 -11.12 8.13
N ILE A 20 22.98 -10.80 9.37
CA ILE A 20 23.05 -9.43 9.91
C ILE A 20 24.47 -8.88 9.80
N LYS A 21 25.45 -9.66 10.25
CA LYS A 21 26.87 -9.25 10.22
C LYS A 21 27.35 -8.99 8.78
N LYS A 22 27.01 -9.87 7.84
CA LYS A 22 27.42 -9.73 6.44
C LYS A 22 26.76 -8.51 5.78
N LEU A 23 25.45 -8.32 6.00
CA LEU A 23 24.70 -7.18 5.48
C LEU A 23 25.29 -5.85 6.04
N LYS A 24 25.52 -5.80 7.35
CA LYS A 24 26.13 -4.64 8.01
C LYS A 24 27.48 -4.32 7.39
N ASN A 25 28.36 -5.34 7.25
CA ASN A 25 29.69 -5.14 6.66
C ASN A 25 29.58 -4.59 5.23
N GLY A 26 28.62 -5.06 4.44
CA GLY A 26 28.39 -4.56 3.10
C GLY A 26 27.97 -3.06 3.13
N ILE A 27 27.07 -2.69 4.04
CA ILE A 27 26.62 -1.30 4.20
C ILE A 27 27.81 -0.41 4.64
N ASP A 28 28.61 -0.88 5.61
CA ASP A 28 29.79 -0.16 6.11
C ASP A 28 30.85 0.04 5.01
N ASN A 29 30.90 -0.85 4.02
CA ASN A 29 31.80 -0.78 2.87
C ASN A 29 31.16 -0.09 1.65
N ASN A 30 30.00 0.55 1.80
CA ASN A 30 29.27 1.30 0.77
C ASN A 30 28.90 0.45 -0.45
N ILE A 31 28.51 -0.80 -0.23
CA ILE A 31 27.99 -1.68 -1.29
C ILE A 31 26.57 -1.24 -1.64
N ASP A 32 26.31 -0.90 -2.90
CA ASP A 32 25.03 -0.37 -3.36
C ASP A 32 23.92 -1.40 -3.25
N PHE A 33 24.15 -2.65 -3.70
CA PHE A 33 23.13 -3.70 -3.75
C PHE A 33 23.63 -5.00 -3.14
N GLN A 34 22.89 -5.51 -2.16
CA GLN A 34 23.11 -6.79 -1.50
C GLN A 34 21.82 -7.62 -1.55
N THR A 35 21.91 -8.92 -1.77
CA THR A 35 20.73 -9.80 -1.76
C THR A 35 20.74 -10.71 -0.54
N LEU A 36 19.64 -10.65 0.22
CA LEU A 36 19.30 -11.62 1.27
C LEU A 36 18.31 -12.63 0.67
N MET A 37 18.84 -13.81 0.29
CA MET A 37 18.01 -14.93 -0.18
C MET A 37 17.48 -15.67 1.03
N GLY A 38 16.31 -15.23 1.53
CA GLY A 38 15.69 -15.80 2.72
C GLY A 38 14.45 -16.61 2.38
N ILE A 39 14.48 -17.91 2.68
CA ILE A 39 13.33 -18.78 2.42
C ILE A 39 12.11 -18.38 3.28
N THR A 40 10.93 -18.84 2.89
CA THR A 40 9.70 -18.64 3.66
C THR A 40 9.88 -19.21 5.08
N GLY A 41 9.63 -18.37 6.09
CA GLY A 41 9.71 -18.77 7.50
C GLY A 41 11.11 -18.68 8.13
N SER A 42 12.10 -18.20 7.42
CA SER A 42 13.44 -18.00 7.99
C SER A 42 13.55 -16.77 8.89
N GLY A 43 12.50 -15.93 8.94
CA GLY A 43 12.47 -14.70 9.76
C GLY A 43 13.18 -13.52 9.10
N LYS A 44 12.97 -13.31 7.80
CA LYS A 44 13.55 -12.19 7.03
C LYS A 44 13.28 -10.83 7.66
N SER A 45 12.00 -10.56 8.03
CA SER A 45 11.61 -9.28 8.64
C SER A 45 12.37 -9.02 9.95
N ALA A 46 12.53 -10.05 10.79
CA ALA A 46 13.29 -9.98 12.04
C ALA A 46 14.77 -9.69 11.76
N THR A 47 15.38 -10.36 10.75
CA THR A 47 16.76 -10.11 10.34
C THR A 47 16.95 -8.65 9.93
N ILE A 48 16.01 -8.09 9.17
CA ILE A 48 16.04 -6.67 8.76
C ILE A 48 15.85 -5.76 9.99
N ALA A 49 14.96 -6.13 10.94
CA ALA A 49 14.77 -5.33 12.16
C ALA A 49 16.09 -5.24 12.96
N TRP A 50 16.75 -6.36 13.21
CA TRP A 50 18.04 -6.35 13.90
C TRP A 50 19.14 -5.64 13.10
N LEU A 51 19.12 -5.73 11.77
CA LEU A 51 20.04 -4.96 10.92
C LEU A 51 19.81 -3.46 11.11
N ILE A 52 18.56 -2.99 11.10
CA ILE A 52 18.21 -1.56 11.34
C ILE A 52 18.73 -1.10 12.71
N GLU A 53 18.53 -1.93 13.75
CA GLU A 53 19.07 -1.64 15.09
C GLU A 53 20.61 -1.51 15.09
N GLU A 54 21.29 -2.37 14.34
CA GLU A 54 22.77 -2.36 14.26
C GLU A 54 23.33 -1.15 13.49
N ILE A 55 22.66 -0.71 12.43
CA ILE A 55 23.17 0.36 11.55
C ILE A 55 22.64 1.75 11.92
N GLN A 56 21.51 1.83 12.63
CA GLN A 56 20.95 3.11 13.15
C GLN A 56 20.63 4.12 12.03
N LYS A 57 20.13 3.68 10.87
CA LYS A 57 19.76 4.55 9.73
C LYS A 57 18.26 4.60 9.50
N PRO A 58 17.67 5.76 9.15
CA PRO A 58 16.30 5.80 8.67
C PRO A 58 16.14 4.79 7.52
N THR A 59 15.01 4.10 7.48
CA THR A 59 14.84 2.96 6.57
C THR A 59 13.54 3.09 5.76
N LEU A 60 13.66 2.90 4.44
CA LEU A 60 12.51 2.73 3.54
C LEU A 60 12.39 1.26 3.15
N VAL A 61 11.26 0.65 3.48
CA VAL A 61 10.95 -0.74 3.13
C VAL A 61 9.89 -0.73 2.01
N LEU A 62 10.27 -1.22 0.84
CA LEU A 62 9.36 -1.32 -0.32
C LEU A 62 8.78 -2.74 -0.39
N ALA A 63 7.46 -2.83 -0.36
CA ALA A 63 6.71 -4.08 -0.53
C ALA A 63 5.95 -4.07 -1.88
N PRO A 64 5.70 -5.22 -2.49
CA PRO A 64 5.10 -5.28 -3.83
C PRO A 64 3.62 -4.89 -3.90
N ASN A 65 2.91 -4.86 -2.77
CA ASN A 65 1.49 -4.45 -2.74
C ASN A 65 1.09 -3.88 -1.37
N LYS A 66 -0.10 -3.27 -1.31
CA LYS A 66 -0.64 -2.62 -0.09
C LYS A 66 -0.77 -3.60 1.10
N ALA A 67 -1.24 -4.82 0.85
CA ALA A 67 -1.49 -5.81 1.92
C ALA A 67 -0.17 -6.24 2.59
N LEU A 68 0.85 -6.58 1.78
CA LEU A 68 2.18 -6.92 2.29
C LEU A 68 2.85 -5.74 3.01
N ALA A 69 2.67 -4.53 2.47
CA ALA A 69 3.17 -3.31 3.12
C ALA A 69 2.52 -3.13 4.51
N ALA A 70 1.20 -3.35 4.62
CA ALA A 70 0.49 -3.26 5.90
C ALA A 70 0.98 -4.32 6.89
N GLN A 71 1.14 -5.56 6.43
CA GLN A 71 1.68 -6.66 7.26
C GLN A 71 3.08 -6.30 7.78
N LEU A 72 3.99 -5.87 6.90
CA LEU A 72 5.36 -5.50 7.28
C LEU A 72 5.37 -4.30 8.23
N ALA A 73 4.52 -3.30 8.00
CA ALA A 73 4.41 -2.14 8.90
C ALA A 73 4.02 -2.60 10.31
N ASN A 74 3.06 -3.52 10.43
CA ASN A 74 2.66 -4.08 11.72
C ASN A 74 3.79 -4.89 12.37
N GLU A 75 4.49 -5.71 11.59
CA GLU A 75 5.64 -6.48 12.10
C GLU A 75 6.72 -5.52 12.64
N PHE A 76 7.06 -4.45 11.88
CA PHE A 76 8.05 -3.48 12.32
C PHE A 76 7.56 -2.66 13.54
N LYS A 77 6.27 -2.33 13.64
CA LYS A 77 5.69 -1.68 14.84
C LYS A 77 5.89 -2.55 16.09
N GLN A 78 5.71 -3.87 15.94
CA GLN A 78 5.94 -4.80 17.06
C GLN A 78 7.42 -4.85 17.45
N PHE A 79 8.35 -4.85 16.48
CA PHE A 79 9.80 -4.83 16.76
C PHE A 79 10.27 -3.50 17.33
N PHE A 80 9.65 -2.38 16.92
CA PHE A 80 10.09 -1.01 17.27
C PHE A 80 8.96 -0.20 17.91
N PRO A 81 8.40 -0.65 19.04
CA PRO A 81 7.27 0.06 19.67
C PRO A 81 7.61 1.46 20.17
N GLU A 82 8.91 1.76 20.40
CA GLU A 82 9.38 3.08 20.87
C GLU A 82 9.84 4.00 19.73
N ASN A 83 9.97 3.48 18.50
CA ASN A 83 10.41 4.24 17.32
C ASN A 83 9.25 4.53 16.39
N ARG A 84 9.48 5.31 15.36
CA ARG A 84 8.42 5.73 14.44
C ARG A 84 8.37 4.78 13.24
N VAL A 85 7.27 4.04 13.08
CA VAL A 85 7.02 3.17 11.93
C VAL A 85 5.79 3.69 11.20
N GLU A 86 5.98 4.13 9.97
CA GLU A 86 4.97 4.78 9.15
C GLU A 86 4.61 3.91 7.93
N TYR A 87 3.42 4.18 7.37
CA TYR A 87 2.86 3.45 6.25
C TYR A 87 2.58 4.41 5.09
N PHE A 88 3.10 4.10 3.90
CA PHE A 88 3.00 5.00 2.75
C PHE A 88 2.62 4.21 1.49
N VAL A 89 1.33 4.19 1.15
CA VAL A 89 0.83 3.51 -0.05
C VAL A 89 -0.06 4.46 -0.85
N SER A 90 -0.59 4.00 -1.98
CA SER A 90 -1.56 4.79 -2.74
C SER A 90 -2.80 5.06 -1.88
N TYR A 91 -3.20 6.33 -1.78
CA TYR A 91 -4.36 6.76 -1.00
C TYR A 91 -5.68 6.60 -1.76
N TYR A 92 -5.64 6.07 -2.97
CA TYR A 92 -6.85 5.78 -3.74
C TYR A 92 -7.40 4.39 -3.38
N ASP A 93 -8.65 4.31 -2.95
CA ASP A 93 -9.38 3.04 -2.83
C ASP A 93 -9.79 2.56 -4.23
N TYR A 94 -10.22 3.50 -5.06
CA TYR A 94 -10.49 3.31 -6.47
C TYR A 94 -9.74 4.36 -7.28
N TYR A 95 -9.15 3.97 -8.39
CA TYR A 95 -8.42 4.89 -9.28
C TYR A 95 -8.55 4.49 -10.74
N GLN A 96 -9.27 5.31 -11.49
CA GLN A 96 -9.33 5.25 -12.94
C GLN A 96 -8.54 6.44 -13.48
N PRO A 97 -7.36 6.22 -14.06
CA PRO A 97 -6.59 7.32 -14.60
C PRO A 97 -7.24 7.89 -15.87
N GLU A 98 -7.08 9.20 -16.03
CA GLU A 98 -7.46 9.89 -17.25
C GLU A 98 -6.78 9.23 -18.47
N ALA A 99 -7.53 8.95 -19.53
CA ALA A 99 -7.03 8.30 -20.73
C ALA A 99 -7.83 8.70 -21.97
N TYR A 100 -7.22 8.52 -23.13
CA TYR A 100 -7.92 8.71 -24.39
C TYR A 100 -7.66 7.50 -25.30
N VAL A 101 -8.74 7.00 -25.91
CA VAL A 101 -8.70 5.88 -26.85
C VAL A 101 -8.99 6.44 -28.25
N PRO A 102 -7.95 6.72 -29.08
CA PRO A 102 -8.14 7.34 -30.39
C PRO A 102 -9.04 6.54 -31.34
N ARG A 103 -8.97 5.23 -31.24
CA ARG A 103 -9.72 4.31 -32.12
C ARG A 103 -11.25 4.46 -32.00
N THR A 104 -11.74 4.82 -30.83
CA THR A 104 -13.17 5.00 -30.55
C THR A 104 -13.55 6.44 -30.25
N ASP A 105 -12.58 7.37 -30.34
CA ASP A 105 -12.72 8.79 -29.95
C ASP A 105 -13.33 8.91 -28.54
N THR A 106 -12.85 8.07 -27.60
CA THR A 106 -13.39 7.99 -26.24
C THR A 106 -12.42 8.62 -25.25
N PHE A 107 -12.83 9.70 -24.61
CA PHE A 107 -12.11 10.30 -23.48
C PHE A 107 -12.64 9.68 -22.18
N ILE A 108 -11.75 9.13 -21.38
CA ILE A 108 -12.02 8.56 -20.07
C ILE A 108 -11.58 9.58 -19.05
N GLU A 109 -12.52 10.13 -18.30
CA GLU A 109 -12.19 11.07 -17.23
C GLU A 109 -11.52 10.36 -16.06
N LYS A 110 -10.68 11.10 -15.36
CA LYS A 110 -10.10 10.63 -14.09
C LYS A 110 -11.24 10.44 -13.08
N ASP A 111 -11.30 9.26 -12.49
CA ASP A 111 -12.20 8.97 -11.38
C ASP A 111 -11.40 8.37 -10.24
N ALA A 112 -11.61 8.85 -9.02
CA ALA A 112 -10.80 8.42 -7.89
C ALA A 112 -11.55 8.63 -6.58
N ASN A 113 -11.45 7.64 -5.71
CA ASN A 113 -11.94 7.74 -4.34
C ASN A 113 -10.74 7.74 -3.40
N ILE A 114 -10.61 8.82 -2.63
CA ILE A 114 -9.48 9.01 -1.70
C ILE A 114 -9.85 8.44 -0.33
N ASN A 115 -8.96 7.62 0.19
CA ASN A 115 -9.03 7.12 1.55
C ASN A 115 -8.36 8.13 2.48
N GLU A 116 -9.15 8.84 3.27
CA GLU A 116 -8.68 9.91 4.17
C GLU A 116 -7.67 9.40 5.20
N GLU A 117 -7.84 8.16 5.67
CA GLU A 117 -6.93 7.59 6.67
C GLU A 117 -5.56 7.27 6.04
N ILE A 118 -5.54 6.72 4.82
CA ILE A 118 -4.28 6.48 4.12
C ILE A 118 -3.61 7.82 3.78
N ASP A 119 -4.38 8.84 3.42
CA ASP A 119 -3.84 10.18 3.17
C ASP A 119 -3.18 10.75 4.44
N ARG A 120 -3.84 10.62 5.60
CA ARG A 120 -3.28 10.98 6.90
C ARG A 120 -1.94 10.27 7.15
N LEU A 121 -1.89 8.96 6.92
CA LEU A 121 -0.66 8.15 7.11
C LEU A 121 0.47 8.61 6.18
N ARG A 122 0.16 9.03 4.97
CA ARG A 122 1.16 9.58 4.03
C ARG A 122 1.75 10.90 4.55
N HIS A 123 0.91 11.80 5.06
CA HIS A 123 1.34 13.04 5.68
C HIS A 123 2.14 12.78 6.97
N ALA A 124 1.73 11.79 7.78
CA ALA A 124 2.47 11.38 8.98
C ALA A 124 3.88 10.90 8.63
N ALA A 125 4.03 10.11 7.54
CA ALA A 125 5.32 9.61 7.10
C ALA A 125 6.27 10.75 6.69
N THR A 126 5.80 11.70 5.88
CA THR A 126 6.62 12.82 5.42
C THR A 126 7.02 13.76 6.57
N SER A 127 6.08 14.07 7.48
CA SER A 127 6.38 14.92 8.65
C SER A 127 7.37 14.23 9.60
N ALA A 128 7.20 12.92 9.85
CA ALA A 128 8.12 12.15 10.69
C ALA A 128 9.56 12.18 10.13
N LEU A 129 9.72 11.99 8.81
CA LEU A 129 11.04 12.00 8.16
C LEU A 129 11.75 13.36 8.28
N LEU A 130 11.00 14.47 8.34
CA LEU A 130 11.59 15.81 8.48
C LEU A 130 11.96 16.16 9.91
N LEU A 131 11.35 15.52 10.91
CA LEU A 131 11.55 15.80 12.33
C LEU A 131 12.48 14.81 13.04
N ARG A 132 12.57 13.56 12.56
CA ARG A 132 13.18 12.45 13.30
C ARG A 132 14.14 11.67 12.42
N ASN A 133 15.11 11.02 13.06
CA ASN A 133 16.05 10.09 12.39
C ASN A 133 15.75 8.61 12.69
N ASP A 134 14.85 8.34 13.64
CA ASP A 134 14.45 6.98 14.03
C ASP A 134 13.13 6.59 13.36
N VAL A 135 13.09 6.70 12.02
CA VAL A 135 11.87 6.47 11.22
C VAL A 135 12.07 5.30 10.26
N ILE A 136 11.12 4.38 10.28
CA ILE A 136 10.96 3.32 9.27
C ILE A 136 9.68 3.63 8.50
N VAL A 137 9.77 3.74 7.17
CA VAL A 137 8.57 3.88 6.33
C VAL A 137 8.40 2.61 5.51
N VAL A 138 7.26 1.96 5.63
CA VAL A 138 6.91 0.82 4.79
C VAL A 138 5.98 1.29 3.69
N SER A 139 6.39 1.05 2.44
CA SER A 139 5.71 1.62 1.27
C SER A 139 5.45 0.55 0.20
N SER A 140 4.47 0.81 -0.64
CA SER A 140 4.33 0.16 -1.95
C SER A 140 5.14 0.93 -3.00
N VAL A 141 5.01 0.57 -4.28
CA VAL A 141 5.63 1.29 -5.39
C VAL A 141 5.24 2.79 -5.43
N SER A 142 4.26 3.22 -4.63
CA SER A 142 3.88 4.64 -4.47
C SER A 142 5.05 5.53 -4.09
N CYS A 143 6.11 4.99 -3.48
CA CYS A 143 7.30 5.78 -3.09
C CYS A 143 8.08 6.37 -4.26
N ILE A 144 7.88 5.88 -5.50
CA ILE A 144 8.56 6.43 -6.69
C ILE A 144 7.69 7.44 -7.45
N TYR A 145 6.45 7.71 -6.98
CA TYR A 145 5.55 8.68 -7.61
C TYR A 145 5.77 10.08 -7.06
N GLY A 146 5.42 11.07 -7.89
CA GLY A 146 5.58 12.47 -7.57
C GLY A 146 4.90 12.90 -6.26
N LEU A 147 5.65 13.64 -5.45
CA LEU A 147 5.25 14.27 -4.21
C LEU A 147 5.84 15.68 -4.24
N GLY A 148 5.33 16.61 -3.47
CA GLY A 148 5.86 17.97 -3.43
C GLY A 148 7.31 18.05 -2.96
N SER A 149 7.97 19.19 -3.18
CA SER A 149 9.36 19.42 -2.78
C SER A 149 9.54 19.33 -1.26
N PRO A 150 10.43 18.44 -0.75
CA PRO A 150 10.72 18.39 0.69
C PRO A 150 11.23 19.72 1.26
N LYS A 151 12.01 20.45 0.47
CA LYS A 151 12.55 21.76 0.87
C LYS A 151 11.40 22.75 1.08
N GLU A 152 10.49 22.86 0.12
CA GLU A 152 9.34 23.77 0.22
C GLU A 152 8.40 23.37 1.37
N TYR A 153 8.16 22.09 1.52
CA TYR A 153 7.34 21.54 2.61
C TYR A 153 7.94 21.88 3.98
N LYS A 154 9.28 21.74 4.12
CA LYS A 154 10.01 22.04 5.34
C LYS A 154 10.02 23.55 5.65
N ASN A 155 10.21 24.40 4.64
CA ASN A 155 10.26 25.86 4.79
C ASN A 155 8.94 26.44 5.31
N LYS A 156 7.85 25.72 5.14
CA LYS A 156 6.51 26.16 5.54
C LYS A 156 6.03 25.63 6.90
N ILE A 157 6.91 24.94 7.64
CA ILE A 157 6.61 24.50 9.01
C ILE A 157 6.42 25.72 9.90
N ILE A 158 5.31 25.77 10.65
CA ILE A 158 5.07 26.83 11.66
C ILE A 158 5.52 26.29 13.02
N PRO A 159 6.61 26.78 13.60
CA PRO A 159 6.98 26.43 14.96
C PRO A 159 6.16 27.24 15.95
N ILE A 160 5.56 26.58 16.93
CA ILE A 160 4.77 27.18 18.01
C ILE A 160 5.44 26.76 19.32
N ILE A 161 5.91 27.73 20.11
CA ILE A 161 6.69 27.46 21.34
C ILE A 161 6.02 28.19 22.51
N GLN A 162 5.72 27.47 23.59
CA GLN A 162 5.14 28.03 24.79
C GLN A 162 6.03 29.15 25.37
N GLY A 163 5.43 30.27 25.74
CA GLY A 163 6.12 31.46 26.30
C GLY A 163 6.67 32.41 25.25
N ASN A 164 6.58 32.06 23.95
CA ASN A 164 6.97 32.98 22.88
C ASN A 164 5.80 33.89 22.49
N GLU A 165 6.12 35.09 22.01
CA GLU A 165 5.15 36.00 21.40
C GLU A 165 4.87 35.57 19.96
N PHE A 166 3.62 35.51 19.59
CA PHE A 166 3.18 35.19 18.23
C PHE A 166 1.84 35.90 17.96
N ASP A 167 1.84 36.81 17.01
CA ASP A 167 0.61 37.52 16.60
C ASP A 167 -0.42 36.49 16.09
N LEU A 168 -1.60 36.45 16.70
CA LEU A 168 -2.66 35.48 16.39
C LEU A 168 -3.17 35.62 14.94
N ASP A 169 -3.31 36.85 14.44
CA ASP A 169 -3.75 37.07 13.04
C ASP A 169 -2.71 36.61 12.04
N ASP A 170 -1.42 36.77 12.36
CA ASP A 170 -0.33 36.26 11.53
C ASP A 170 -0.32 34.74 11.52
N LEU A 171 -0.56 34.09 12.66
CA LEU A 171 -0.65 32.62 12.75
C LEU A 171 -1.82 32.11 11.90
N ILE A 172 -2.99 32.74 11.97
CA ILE A 172 -4.17 32.42 11.15
C ILE A 172 -3.82 32.57 9.66
N SER A 173 -3.18 33.67 9.28
CA SER A 173 -2.74 33.92 7.92
C SER A 173 -1.80 32.83 7.41
N GLN A 174 -0.85 32.39 8.25
CA GLN A 174 0.07 31.30 7.92
C GLN A 174 -0.65 29.96 7.74
N LEU A 175 -1.61 29.63 8.61
CA LEU A 175 -2.42 28.41 8.49
C LEU A 175 -3.21 28.38 7.17
N ILE A 176 -3.83 29.49 6.77
CA ILE A 176 -4.56 29.61 5.50
C ILE A 176 -3.58 29.40 4.30
N LYS A 177 -2.41 30.03 4.35
CA LYS A 177 -1.35 29.83 3.32
C LYS A 177 -0.87 28.38 3.24
N GLN A 178 -0.97 27.63 4.34
CA GLN A 178 -0.66 26.20 4.39
C GLN A 178 -1.85 25.30 4.01
N GLN A 179 -2.93 25.92 3.50
CA GLN A 179 -4.15 25.24 3.03
C GLN A 179 -5.01 24.63 4.16
N TYR A 180 -4.86 25.10 5.40
CA TYR A 180 -5.84 24.81 6.45
C TYR A 180 -7.09 25.68 6.24
N ILE A 181 -8.25 25.09 6.49
CA ILE A 181 -9.55 25.75 6.32
C ILE A 181 -10.09 26.18 7.70
N ARG A 182 -10.50 27.44 7.83
CA ARG A 182 -11.14 27.89 9.06
C ARG A 182 -12.57 27.33 9.13
N ASN A 183 -12.90 26.68 10.22
CA ASN A 183 -14.26 26.18 10.48
C ASN A 183 -14.56 26.30 12.00
N ASP A 184 -15.24 27.37 12.38
CA ASP A 184 -15.51 27.65 13.79
C ASP A 184 -16.65 26.79 14.38
N LEU A 185 -17.37 26.01 13.54
CA LEU A 185 -18.47 25.15 13.99
C LEU A 185 -17.94 23.76 14.35
N VAL A 186 -17.28 23.10 13.40
CA VAL A 186 -16.79 21.72 13.55
C VAL A 186 -15.32 21.65 13.12
N VAL A 187 -14.47 21.12 13.99
CA VAL A 187 -13.04 20.93 13.68
C VAL A 187 -12.84 19.53 13.14
N THR A 188 -12.45 19.45 11.86
CA THR A 188 -12.11 18.19 11.15
C THR A 188 -10.66 18.26 10.67
N ARG A 189 -10.11 17.15 10.19
CA ARG A 189 -8.73 17.13 9.69
C ARG A 189 -8.52 18.21 8.61
N GLY A 190 -7.41 18.93 8.71
CA GLY A 190 -7.08 20.03 7.81
C GLY A 190 -7.83 21.33 8.10
N THR A 191 -8.53 21.42 9.24
CA THR A 191 -9.23 22.66 9.64
C THR A 191 -8.68 23.20 10.95
N PHE A 192 -8.98 24.47 11.20
CA PHE A 192 -8.73 25.11 12.50
C PHE A 192 -9.93 25.94 12.92
N ARG A 193 -10.02 26.18 14.22
CA ARG A 193 -11.12 26.94 14.85
C ARG A 193 -10.55 27.94 15.86
N LEU A 194 -11.11 29.14 15.87
CA LEU A 194 -10.76 30.16 16.85
C LEU A 194 -11.97 30.45 17.75
N LYS A 195 -11.79 30.35 19.07
CA LYS A 195 -12.81 30.73 20.08
C LYS A 195 -12.16 31.59 21.16
N GLY A 196 -12.37 32.92 21.09
CA GLY A 196 -11.69 33.86 21.95
C GLY A 196 -10.18 33.78 21.70
N ASP A 197 -9.41 33.59 22.75
CA ASP A 197 -7.94 33.47 22.72
C ASP A 197 -7.47 32.03 22.61
N THR A 198 -8.34 31.11 22.15
CA THR A 198 -8.01 29.67 22.01
C THR A 198 -8.11 29.27 20.55
N LEU A 199 -7.01 28.74 20.01
CA LEU A 199 -6.91 28.24 18.64
C LEU A 199 -6.80 26.71 18.68
N ASP A 200 -7.78 26.02 18.09
CA ASP A 200 -7.77 24.56 17.89
C ASP A 200 -7.37 24.27 16.45
N ILE A 201 -6.32 23.45 16.25
CA ILE A 201 -5.81 23.05 14.94
C ILE A 201 -5.87 21.52 14.85
N PHE A 202 -6.54 20.99 13.81
CA PHE A 202 -6.56 19.54 13.56
C PHE A 202 -5.70 19.24 12.32
N PRO A 203 -4.44 18.86 12.52
CA PRO A 203 -3.56 18.62 11.38
C PRO A 203 -3.98 17.40 10.55
N VAL A 204 -3.63 17.40 9.28
CA VAL A 204 -3.93 16.28 8.35
C VAL A 204 -3.19 15.00 8.73
N TYR A 205 -2.06 15.08 9.42
CA TYR A 205 -1.17 13.97 9.78
C TYR A 205 -1.41 13.40 11.19
N GLU A 206 -2.35 13.98 11.96
CA GLU A 206 -2.61 13.58 13.37
C GLU A 206 -4.03 13.02 13.54
N GLU A 207 -4.22 12.30 14.63
CA GLU A 207 -5.53 11.80 15.10
C GLU A 207 -6.10 12.71 16.20
N THR A 208 -5.35 13.72 16.63
CA THR A 208 -5.65 14.57 17.76
C THR A 208 -5.62 16.05 17.33
N ILE A 209 -6.30 16.88 18.10
CA ILE A 209 -6.31 18.32 17.89
C ILE A 209 -5.22 18.96 18.76
N PHE A 210 -4.49 19.91 18.21
CA PHE A 210 -3.60 20.79 18.99
C PHE A 210 -4.37 22.05 19.40
N ARG A 211 -4.40 22.30 20.69
CA ARG A 211 -4.97 23.51 21.28
C ARG A 211 -3.86 24.45 21.71
N VAL A 212 -3.89 25.68 21.22
CA VAL A 212 -2.97 26.76 21.57
C VAL A 212 -3.78 27.85 22.27
N GLU A 213 -3.47 28.12 23.52
CA GLU A 213 -4.12 29.15 24.33
C GLU A 213 -3.20 30.37 24.41
N PHE A 214 -3.76 31.54 24.14
CA PHE A 214 -3.04 32.81 24.10
C PHE A 214 -3.40 33.67 25.30
N TYR A 215 -2.47 34.49 25.77
CA TYR A 215 -2.70 35.61 26.66
C TYR A 215 -2.11 36.87 25.99
N GLY A 216 -2.97 37.63 25.33
CA GLY A 216 -2.53 38.64 24.36
C GLY A 216 -1.80 37.96 23.21
N ASP A 217 -0.59 38.36 22.93
CA ASP A 217 0.26 37.76 21.89
C ASP A 217 1.18 36.66 22.42
N GLU A 218 1.15 36.39 23.74
CA GLU A 218 1.97 35.32 24.33
C GLU A 218 1.25 33.97 24.27
N ILE A 219 1.96 32.94 23.82
CA ILE A 219 1.47 31.54 23.83
C ILE A 219 1.54 31.02 25.27
N GLU A 220 0.42 31.03 25.99
CA GLU A 220 0.35 30.61 27.39
C GLU A 220 0.45 29.09 27.55
N LYS A 221 -0.29 28.34 26.73
CA LYS A 221 -0.32 26.86 26.81
C LYS A 221 -0.46 26.22 25.45
N ILE A 222 0.14 25.04 25.33
CA ILE A 222 -0.05 24.15 24.17
C ILE A 222 -0.50 22.79 24.70
N SER A 223 -1.59 22.25 24.18
CA SER A 223 -2.14 20.96 24.60
C SER A 223 -2.54 20.10 23.39
N ARG A 224 -2.40 18.79 23.54
CA ARG A 224 -2.96 17.81 22.62
C ARG A 224 -4.29 17.35 23.22
N ILE A 225 -5.38 17.41 22.44
CA ILE A 225 -6.72 17.07 22.93
C ILE A 225 -7.36 15.98 22.05
N ASP A 226 -8.21 15.20 22.67
CA ASP A 226 -9.02 14.19 21.99
C ASP A 226 -10.12 14.90 21.17
N PRO A 227 -10.28 14.62 19.88
CA PRO A 227 -11.26 15.32 19.04
C PRO A 227 -12.73 15.02 19.40
N VAL A 228 -13.00 13.90 20.05
CA VAL A 228 -14.36 13.47 20.40
C VAL A 228 -14.75 13.94 21.81
N THR A 229 -13.90 13.68 22.80
CA THR A 229 -14.19 14.00 24.21
C THR A 229 -13.77 15.42 24.60
N GLY A 230 -12.78 16.01 23.89
CA GLY A 230 -12.19 17.31 24.23
C GLY A 230 -11.22 17.23 25.42
N GLU A 231 -10.91 16.02 25.92
CA GLU A 231 -10.00 15.84 27.05
C GLU A 231 -8.56 16.13 26.66
N ILE A 232 -7.81 16.73 27.59
CA ILE A 232 -6.38 16.98 27.39
C ILE A 232 -5.62 15.64 27.57
N LEU A 233 -5.01 15.19 26.47
CA LEU A 233 -4.18 13.97 26.43
C LEU A 233 -2.76 14.24 26.88
N GLU A 234 -2.23 15.41 26.52
CA GLU A 234 -0.83 15.76 26.77
C GLU A 234 -0.67 17.30 26.76
N LYS A 235 0.24 17.81 27.61
CA LYS A 235 0.71 19.21 27.55
C LYS A 235 2.04 19.25 26.84
N LEU A 236 2.21 20.23 25.97
CA LEU A 236 3.39 20.35 25.12
C LEU A 236 4.10 21.68 25.41
N SER A 237 5.43 21.70 25.32
CA SER A 237 6.24 22.91 25.40
C SER A 237 6.48 23.51 24.01
N GLU A 238 6.39 22.71 22.96
CA GLU A 238 6.59 23.14 21.57
C GLU A 238 5.80 22.26 20.60
N LEU A 239 5.53 22.79 19.43
CA LEU A 239 4.71 22.18 18.41
C LEU A 239 5.20 22.65 17.03
N ALA A 240 5.21 21.77 16.04
CA ALA A 240 5.49 22.10 14.64
C ALA A 240 4.24 21.77 13.80
N ILE A 241 3.65 22.77 13.17
CA ILE A 241 2.49 22.56 12.26
C ILE A 241 3.03 22.46 10.83
N PHE A 242 2.75 21.34 10.19
CA PHE A 242 3.08 21.06 8.78
C PHE A 242 1.93 21.46 7.87
N PRO A 243 2.21 21.78 6.59
CA PRO A 243 1.16 22.09 5.61
C PRO A 243 0.09 20.99 5.48
N ALA A 244 -1.13 21.40 5.17
CA ALA A 244 -2.26 20.49 4.95
C ALA A 244 -2.21 19.79 3.57
N SER A 245 -1.20 20.07 2.75
CA SER A 245 -1.00 19.46 1.43
C SER A 245 0.49 19.32 1.14
N HIS A 246 0.88 18.28 0.41
CA HIS A 246 2.25 18.11 -0.09
C HIS A 246 2.58 19.14 -1.20
N TYR A 247 1.56 19.70 -1.86
CA TYR A 247 1.69 20.66 -2.96
C TYR A 247 1.30 22.05 -2.49
N VAL A 248 2.18 22.69 -1.72
CA VAL A 248 1.96 24.06 -1.23
C VAL A 248 2.97 24.97 -1.92
N THR A 249 2.47 25.97 -2.66
CA THR A 249 3.28 26.95 -3.38
C THR A 249 3.06 28.35 -2.80
N SER A 250 4.07 29.20 -2.87
CA SER A 250 3.92 30.60 -2.51
C SER A 250 3.11 31.37 -3.59
N ASP A 251 2.57 32.52 -3.26
CA ASP A 251 1.81 33.34 -4.20
C ASP A 251 2.67 33.75 -5.40
N ASP A 252 3.95 34.07 -5.19
CA ASP A 252 4.85 34.47 -6.26
C ASP A 252 5.20 33.30 -7.18
N GLU A 253 5.45 32.11 -6.60
CA GLU A 253 5.67 30.88 -7.39
C GLU A 253 4.44 30.53 -8.20
N ARG A 254 3.24 30.66 -7.60
CA ARG A 254 1.97 30.41 -8.28
C ARG A 254 1.79 31.36 -9.48
N LYS A 255 2.03 32.65 -9.31
CA LYS A 255 1.94 33.65 -10.40
C LYS A 255 2.93 33.34 -11.52
N SER A 256 4.17 32.95 -11.18
CA SER A 256 5.17 32.53 -12.15
C SER A 256 4.72 31.28 -12.93
N ALA A 257 4.21 30.27 -12.22
CA ALA A 257 3.71 29.02 -12.82
C ALA A 257 2.57 29.29 -13.81
N LEU A 258 1.58 30.13 -13.42
CA LEU A 258 0.46 30.49 -14.30
C LEU A 258 0.94 31.11 -15.60
N LYS A 259 1.89 32.03 -15.54
CA LYS A 259 2.48 32.70 -16.71
C LYS A 259 3.23 31.72 -17.62
N GLU A 260 3.93 30.77 -17.02
CA GLU A 260 4.64 29.71 -17.79
C GLU A 260 3.63 28.79 -18.48
N ILE A 261 2.54 28.41 -17.81
CA ILE A 261 1.44 27.61 -18.39
C ILE A 261 0.85 28.32 -19.60
N GLU A 262 0.55 29.63 -19.49
CA GLU A 262 0.02 30.45 -20.61
C GLU A 262 0.99 30.47 -21.79
N THR A 263 2.29 30.61 -21.51
CA THR A 263 3.34 30.64 -22.52
C THR A 263 3.42 29.30 -23.27
N ASP A 264 3.41 28.17 -22.51
CA ASP A 264 3.48 26.84 -23.11
C ASP A 264 2.18 26.46 -23.84
N LEU A 265 1.02 26.93 -23.34
CA LEU A 265 -0.26 26.81 -24.06
C LEU A 265 -0.17 27.47 -25.43
N SER A 266 0.32 28.71 -25.47
CA SER A 266 0.45 29.47 -26.73
C SER A 266 1.35 28.74 -27.72
N LYS A 267 2.48 28.19 -27.26
CA LYS A 267 3.40 27.39 -28.09
C LYS A 267 2.71 26.11 -28.60
N GLN A 268 1.96 25.42 -27.75
CA GLN A 268 1.32 24.18 -28.14
C GLN A 268 0.18 24.39 -29.14
N ILE A 269 -0.60 25.47 -28.98
CA ILE A 269 -1.61 25.89 -29.98
C ILE A 269 -0.98 26.13 -31.32
N ALA A 270 0.07 26.99 -31.39
CA ALA A 270 0.79 27.30 -32.61
C ALA A 270 1.35 26.03 -33.29
N LYS A 271 1.87 25.09 -32.49
CA LYS A 271 2.35 23.79 -33.00
C LYS A 271 1.22 23.01 -33.66
N PHE A 272 0.08 22.84 -32.98
CA PHE A 272 -1.06 22.08 -33.53
C PHE A 272 -1.63 22.74 -34.78
N GLU A 273 -1.72 24.06 -34.79
CA GLU A 273 -2.18 24.81 -35.98
C GLU A 273 -1.23 24.60 -37.16
N SER A 274 0.09 24.64 -36.93
CA SER A 274 1.10 24.39 -37.96
C SER A 274 1.05 22.97 -38.51
N GLU A 275 0.59 22.01 -37.72
CA GLU A 275 0.40 20.61 -38.10
C GLU A 275 -1.03 20.33 -38.66
N ASN A 276 -1.84 21.39 -38.84
CA ASN A 276 -3.24 21.32 -39.28
C ASN A 276 -4.14 20.46 -38.33
N LYS A 277 -3.81 20.44 -37.05
CA LYS A 277 -4.56 19.72 -35.99
C LYS A 277 -5.46 20.73 -35.26
N LEU A 278 -6.48 21.24 -35.93
CA LEU A 278 -7.32 22.33 -35.45
C LEU A 278 -8.20 21.89 -34.24
N LEU A 279 -8.64 20.63 -34.23
CA LEU A 279 -9.45 20.08 -33.14
C LEU A 279 -8.61 19.99 -31.86
N GLU A 280 -7.37 19.50 -31.98
CA GLU A 280 -6.44 19.38 -30.86
C GLU A 280 -6.08 20.75 -30.30
N ALA A 281 -5.88 21.73 -31.20
CA ALA A 281 -5.62 23.13 -30.80
C ALA A 281 -6.78 23.72 -30.01
N GLN A 282 -8.01 23.47 -30.46
CA GLN A 282 -9.22 23.93 -29.75
C GLN A 282 -9.37 23.23 -28.38
N ARG A 283 -9.21 21.90 -28.34
CA ARG A 283 -9.30 21.11 -27.10
C ARG A 283 -8.34 21.63 -26.03
N ILE A 284 -7.04 21.75 -26.37
CA ILE A 284 -6.01 22.17 -25.41
C ILE A 284 -6.26 23.61 -24.93
N LYS A 285 -6.70 24.48 -25.85
CA LYS A 285 -7.03 25.87 -25.51
C LYS A 285 -8.16 25.93 -24.48
N GLN A 286 -9.29 25.30 -24.77
CA GLN A 286 -10.47 25.29 -23.88
C GLN A 286 -10.15 24.73 -22.51
N ARG A 287 -9.50 23.56 -22.48
CA ARG A 287 -9.17 22.88 -21.23
C ARG A 287 -8.21 23.70 -20.38
N THR A 288 -7.11 24.16 -20.97
CA THR A 288 -6.06 24.85 -20.22
C THR A 288 -6.53 26.24 -19.76
N MET A 289 -7.33 26.96 -20.58
CA MET A 289 -7.89 28.26 -20.17
C MET A 289 -8.82 28.08 -18.96
N PHE A 290 -9.67 27.05 -18.98
CA PHE A 290 -10.53 26.73 -17.84
C PHE A 290 -9.72 26.39 -16.58
N ASP A 291 -8.68 25.54 -16.73
CA ASP A 291 -7.81 25.16 -15.61
C ASP A 291 -7.08 26.41 -15.05
N LEU A 292 -6.62 27.33 -15.92
CA LEU A 292 -5.97 28.59 -15.51
C LEU A 292 -6.94 29.49 -14.71
N GLU A 293 -8.19 29.58 -15.14
CA GLU A 293 -9.22 30.34 -14.42
C GLU A 293 -9.43 29.76 -13.01
N MET A 294 -9.60 28.44 -12.93
CA MET A 294 -9.76 27.75 -11.62
C MET A 294 -8.53 27.94 -10.71
N LEU A 295 -7.33 27.83 -11.27
CA LEU A 295 -6.07 28.02 -10.52
C LEU A 295 -5.91 29.47 -10.04
N THR A 296 -6.40 30.43 -10.81
CA THR A 296 -6.33 31.86 -10.45
C THR A 296 -7.31 32.20 -9.34
N GLU A 297 -8.56 31.76 -9.49
CA GLU A 297 -9.66 32.13 -8.56
C GLU A 297 -9.67 31.28 -7.29
N LEU A 298 -9.46 29.97 -7.41
CA LEU A 298 -9.59 29.01 -6.31
C LEU A 298 -8.26 28.41 -5.84
N GLY A 299 -7.18 28.57 -6.63
CA GLY A 299 -5.89 27.95 -6.33
C GLY A 299 -5.79 26.47 -6.64
N VAL A 300 -6.87 25.84 -7.14
CA VAL A 300 -6.94 24.41 -7.46
C VAL A 300 -7.70 24.18 -8.77
N CYS A 301 -7.41 23.08 -9.45
CA CYS A 301 -8.19 22.62 -10.61
C CYS A 301 -8.16 21.09 -10.69
N SER A 302 -9.12 20.52 -11.42
CA SER A 302 -9.16 19.07 -11.66
C SER A 302 -7.93 18.64 -12.47
N GLY A 303 -7.11 17.76 -11.92
CA GLY A 303 -5.88 17.31 -12.58
C GLY A 303 -4.71 18.27 -12.38
N ILE A 304 -4.70 19.06 -11.31
CA ILE A 304 -3.61 20.01 -10.97
C ILE A 304 -2.22 19.35 -11.04
N GLU A 305 -2.14 18.05 -10.75
CA GLU A 305 -0.91 17.27 -10.81
C GLU A 305 -0.26 17.31 -12.21
N ASN A 306 -1.02 17.53 -13.27
CA ASN A 306 -0.49 17.64 -14.63
C ASN A 306 0.31 18.94 -14.85
N TYR A 307 0.17 19.89 -13.93
CA TYR A 307 0.90 21.16 -13.91
C TYR A 307 2.01 21.18 -12.85
N SER A 308 2.26 20.06 -12.14
CA SER A 308 3.21 19.97 -11.01
C SER A 308 4.60 20.52 -11.36
N ARG A 309 5.09 20.27 -12.57
CA ARG A 309 6.42 20.75 -13.02
C ARG A 309 6.56 22.28 -12.83
N TYR A 310 5.53 23.05 -13.19
CA TYR A 310 5.57 24.52 -13.07
C TYR A 310 5.61 24.96 -11.62
N PHE A 311 4.83 24.29 -10.75
CA PHE A 311 4.76 24.61 -9.32
C PHE A 311 6.01 24.17 -8.55
N ASP A 312 6.67 23.11 -9.01
CA ASP A 312 7.93 22.61 -8.43
C ASP A 312 9.18 23.37 -8.96
N GLY A 313 9.02 24.20 -9.98
CA GLY A 313 10.14 24.91 -10.66
C GLY A 313 11.08 23.97 -11.40
N ARG A 314 10.62 22.78 -11.80
CA ARG A 314 11.43 21.78 -12.52
C ARG A 314 11.49 22.10 -14.02
N LYS A 315 12.62 21.76 -14.62
CA LYS A 315 12.79 21.83 -16.08
C LYS A 315 12.09 20.63 -16.75
N PRO A 316 11.71 20.78 -18.05
CA PRO A 316 11.15 19.66 -18.81
C PRO A 316 12.05 18.41 -18.71
N GLY A 317 11.45 17.26 -18.40
CA GLY A 317 12.16 15.98 -18.30
C GLY A 317 12.83 15.70 -16.96
N GLU A 318 12.92 16.68 -16.06
CA GLU A 318 13.48 16.46 -14.71
C GLU A 318 12.63 15.49 -13.89
N ALA A 319 13.32 14.68 -13.09
CA ALA A 319 12.65 13.74 -12.17
C ALA A 319 11.79 14.48 -11.14
N PRO A 320 10.59 13.97 -10.82
CA PRO A 320 9.81 14.57 -9.75
C PRO A 320 10.43 14.30 -8.38
N TYR A 321 10.10 15.12 -7.41
CA TYR A 321 10.37 14.82 -6.02
C TYR A 321 9.42 13.69 -5.58
N THR A 322 9.95 12.75 -4.81
CA THR A 322 9.24 11.55 -4.36
C THR A 322 9.44 11.35 -2.86
N LEU A 323 8.83 10.33 -2.27
CA LEU A 323 9.06 9.99 -0.88
C LEU A 323 10.55 9.81 -0.56
N ILE A 324 11.33 9.28 -1.53
CA ILE A 324 12.78 9.04 -1.36
C ILE A 324 13.52 10.35 -1.04
N ASP A 325 13.06 11.47 -1.61
CA ASP A 325 13.68 12.78 -1.41
C ASP A 325 13.44 13.37 -0.01
N PHE A 326 12.49 12.82 0.76
CA PHE A 326 12.25 13.19 2.17
C PHE A 326 13.23 12.50 3.13
N PHE A 327 13.88 11.42 2.69
CA PHE A 327 14.92 10.73 3.47
C PHE A 327 16.23 11.53 3.46
N PRO A 328 17.03 11.40 4.51
CA PRO A 328 18.42 11.91 4.43
C PRO A 328 19.20 11.10 3.38
N LYS A 329 20.28 11.64 2.85
CA LYS A 329 21.09 10.97 1.81
C LYS A 329 21.58 9.59 2.26
N ASP A 330 21.86 9.44 3.54
CA ASP A 330 22.35 8.17 4.11
C ASP A 330 21.19 7.44 4.82
N PHE A 331 20.40 6.70 4.04
CA PHE A 331 19.30 5.87 4.53
C PHE A 331 19.46 4.45 4.01
N LEU A 332 18.79 3.50 4.65
CA LEU A 332 18.72 2.11 4.20
C LEU A 332 17.49 1.91 3.32
N MET A 333 17.68 1.36 2.14
CA MET A 333 16.59 0.90 1.27
C MET A 333 16.47 -0.62 1.41
N VAL A 334 15.28 -1.13 1.73
CA VAL A 334 14.97 -2.56 1.75
C VAL A 334 13.89 -2.81 0.70
N VAL A 335 14.13 -3.74 -0.22
CA VAL A 335 13.15 -4.12 -1.25
C VAL A 335 12.68 -5.54 -0.96
N ASP A 336 11.50 -5.65 -0.36
CA ASP A 336 10.91 -6.95 -0.04
C ASP A 336 10.28 -7.59 -1.27
N GLU A 337 10.37 -8.91 -1.36
CA GLU A 337 9.98 -9.70 -2.54
C GLU A 337 10.50 -9.05 -3.82
N SER A 338 11.81 -8.75 -3.82
CA SER A 338 12.50 -7.96 -4.86
C SER A 338 12.26 -8.49 -6.28
N HIS A 339 12.14 -9.81 -6.44
CA HIS A 339 11.82 -10.45 -7.74
C HIS A 339 10.48 -9.97 -8.34
N ILE A 340 9.60 -9.37 -7.53
CA ILE A 340 8.34 -8.73 -7.97
C ILE A 340 8.51 -7.21 -8.01
N ALA A 341 9.07 -6.62 -6.96
CA ALA A 341 9.15 -5.17 -6.80
C ALA A 341 10.06 -4.50 -7.84
N ILE A 342 11.21 -5.11 -8.18
CA ILE A 342 12.13 -4.56 -9.19
C ILE A 342 11.47 -4.46 -10.58
N PRO A 343 10.83 -5.53 -11.11
CA PRO A 343 10.04 -5.38 -12.35
C PRO A 343 8.94 -4.33 -12.28
N GLN A 344 8.28 -4.17 -11.13
CA GLN A 344 7.26 -3.13 -10.94
C GLN A 344 7.87 -1.73 -11.10
N ILE A 345 8.98 -1.43 -10.42
CA ILE A 345 9.68 -0.13 -10.54
C ILE A 345 10.02 0.14 -12.00
N ARG A 346 10.52 -0.87 -12.73
CA ARG A 346 10.87 -0.74 -14.16
C ARG A 346 9.66 -0.44 -15.05
N GLY A 347 8.53 -1.08 -14.80
CA GLY A 347 7.35 -1.01 -15.67
C GLY A 347 6.51 0.26 -15.51
N GLN A 348 6.55 0.92 -14.34
CA GLN A 348 5.64 2.03 -14.02
C GLN A 348 5.80 3.22 -14.97
N TYR A 349 7.03 3.62 -15.26
CA TYR A 349 7.30 4.79 -16.10
C TYR A 349 6.76 4.61 -17.53
N GLU A 350 7.02 3.48 -18.17
CA GLU A 350 6.64 3.26 -19.58
C GLU A 350 5.10 3.20 -19.74
N GLY A 351 4.40 2.60 -18.78
CA GLY A 351 2.93 2.57 -18.78
C GLY A 351 2.33 3.98 -18.68
N ASP A 352 2.81 4.77 -17.71
CA ASP A 352 2.35 6.15 -17.51
C ASP A 352 2.66 7.04 -18.72
N LYS A 353 3.87 6.95 -19.24
CA LYS A 353 4.32 7.71 -20.42
C LYS A 353 3.44 7.42 -21.64
N SER A 354 3.18 6.15 -21.95
CA SER A 354 2.35 5.74 -23.10
C SER A 354 0.95 6.37 -23.04
N ARG A 355 0.31 6.27 -21.87
CA ARG A 355 -1.03 6.84 -21.64
C ARG A 355 -1.04 8.36 -21.79
N LYS A 356 -0.10 9.06 -21.16
CA LYS A 356 -0.01 10.53 -21.17
C LYS A 356 0.41 11.09 -22.53
N SER A 357 1.28 10.38 -23.27
CA SER A 357 1.64 10.79 -24.63
C SER A 357 0.41 10.91 -25.52
N THR A 358 -0.51 9.94 -25.41
CA THR A 358 -1.78 9.98 -26.16
C THR A 358 -2.61 11.22 -25.76
N LEU A 359 -2.71 11.55 -24.47
CA LEU A 359 -3.44 12.74 -24.01
C LEU A 359 -2.83 14.04 -24.55
N VAL A 360 -1.50 14.12 -24.62
CA VAL A 360 -0.77 15.28 -25.14
C VAL A 360 -0.95 15.38 -26.66
N ASP A 361 -0.77 14.28 -27.40
CA ASP A 361 -0.82 14.24 -28.86
C ASP A 361 -2.21 14.59 -29.43
N TYR A 362 -3.27 14.34 -28.64
CA TYR A 362 -4.66 14.63 -29.02
C TYR A 362 -5.24 15.86 -28.33
N GLY A 363 -4.41 16.69 -27.71
CA GLY A 363 -4.79 18.00 -27.19
C GLY A 363 -5.59 18.01 -25.90
N PHE A 364 -5.53 16.94 -25.09
CA PHE A 364 -6.21 16.88 -23.79
C PHE A 364 -5.34 17.44 -22.65
N ARG A 365 -4.01 17.38 -22.81
CA ARG A 365 -3.06 17.89 -21.80
C ARG A 365 -1.85 18.56 -22.46
N LEU A 366 -1.25 19.53 -21.77
CA LEU A 366 0.01 20.14 -22.16
C LEU A 366 1.17 19.13 -22.02
N PRO A 367 2.28 19.30 -22.77
CA PRO A 367 3.45 18.43 -22.63
C PRO A 367 3.98 18.29 -21.21
N ALA A 368 3.79 19.27 -20.34
CA ALA A 368 4.17 19.24 -18.93
C ALA A 368 3.55 18.07 -18.16
N ALA A 369 2.39 17.56 -18.62
CA ALA A 369 1.76 16.38 -18.00
C ALA A 369 2.67 15.15 -18.04
N LEU A 370 3.59 15.06 -19.01
CA LEU A 370 4.59 13.99 -19.11
C LEU A 370 5.62 14.04 -17.97
N ASP A 371 5.77 15.18 -17.30
CA ASP A 371 6.71 15.35 -16.18
C ASP A 371 6.08 15.05 -14.81
N ASN A 372 4.76 14.87 -14.76
CA ASN A 372 4.06 14.28 -13.60
C ASN A 372 4.08 12.76 -13.78
N ARG A 373 5.12 12.12 -13.34
CA ARG A 373 5.41 10.71 -13.65
C ARG A 373 6.13 10.00 -12.51
N PRO A 374 6.12 8.67 -12.46
CA PRO A 374 7.01 7.97 -11.54
C PRO A 374 8.47 8.13 -11.98
N LEU A 375 9.38 7.84 -11.09
CA LEU A 375 10.81 7.78 -11.39
C LEU A 375 11.06 6.73 -12.49
N LYS A 376 12.00 7.03 -13.39
CA LYS A 376 12.60 6.01 -14.26
C LYS A 376 13.46 5.08 -13.39
N PHE A 377 13.67 3.86 -13.85
CA PHE A 377 14.46 2.88 -13.10
C PHE A 377 15.87 3.39 -12.76
N ASP A 378 16.53 4.05 -13.73
CA ASP A 378 17.88 4.61 -13.50
C ASP A 378 17.87 5.79 -12.52
N GLU A 379 16.79 6.58 -12.52
CA GLU A 379 16.62 7.68 -11.56
C GLU A 379 16.45 7.13 -10.13
N TRP A 380 15.65 6.07 -9.97
CA TRP A 380 15.50 5.35 -8.71
C TRP A 380 16.85 4.81 -8.25
N LYS A 381 17.56 4.09 -9.14
CA LYS A 381 18.87 3.50 -8.85
C LYS A 381 19.88 4.54 -8.36
N ASN A 382 19.86 5.74 -8.93
CA ASN A 382 20.77 6.84 -8.55
C ASN A 382 20.38 7.53 -7.23
N LYS A 383 19.15 7.34 -6.75
CA LYS A 383 18.67 7.93 -5.49
C LYS A 383 18.88 7.00 -4.28
N VAL A 384 19.08 5.69 -4.53
CA VAL A 384 19.28 4.70 -3.46
C VAL A 384 20.75 4.28 -3.43
N ASN A 385 21.33 4.19 -2.24
CA ASN A 385 22.75 3.85 -2.07
C ASN A 385 22.91 2.50 -1.38
N SER A 386 22.49 2.37 -0.13
CA SER A 386 22.57 1.12 0.64
C SER A 386 21.26 0.36 0.46
N THR A 387 21.23 -0.63 -0.44
CA THR A 387 20.00 -1.37 -0.76
C THR A 387 20.15 -2.86 -0.42
N VAL A 388 19.23 -3.37 0.38
CA VAL A 388 19.08 -4.80 0.68
C VAL A 388 17.85 -5.33 -0.09
N LEU A 389 18.11 -6.23 -1.03
CA LEU A 389 17.10 -6.92 -1.83
C LEU A 389 16.73 -8.21 -1.09
N VAL A 390 15.47 -8.37 -0.74
CA VAL A 390 15.00 -9.53 0.05
C VAL A 390 14.08 -10.38 -0.81
N SER A 391 14.41 -11.67 -0.96
CA SER A 391 13.59 -12.60 -1.74
C SER A 391 13.89 -14.04 -1.39
N ALA A 392 12.90 -14.93 -1.48
CA ALA A 392 13.10 -16.38 -1.42
C ALA A 392 13.57 -16.94 -2.78
N THR A 393 13.34 -16.18 -3.86
CA THR A 393 13.62 -16.56 -5.25
C THR A 393 14.11 -15.33 -6.02
N PRO A 394 15.34 -14.84 -5.73
CA PRO A 394 15.86 -13.65 -6.41
C PRO A 394 15.82 -13.81 -7.94
N GLY A 395 15.49 -12.73 -8.62
CA GLY A 395 15.38 -12.70 -10.07
C GLY A 395 16.71 -12.49 -10.78
N LYS A 396 16.63 -12.41 -12.11
CA LYS A 396 17.81 -12.21 -12.96
C LYS A 396 18.57 -10.92 -12.61
N TRP A 397 17.83 -9.83 -12.39
CA TRP A 397 18.44 -8.51 -12.11
C TRP A 397 19.23 -8.55 -10.79
N GLU A 398 18.67 -9.16 -9.75
CA GLU A 398 19.33 -9.30 -8.44
C GLU A 398 20.63 -10.09 -8.58
N ASN A 399 20.57 -11.20 -9.33
CA ASN A 399 21.74 -12.07 -9.57
C ASN A 399 22.87 -11.36 -10.32
N GLU A 400 22.52 -10.44 -11.22
CA GLU A 400 23.49 -9.69 -12.04
C GLU A 400 24.04 -8.44 -11.35
N ASN A 401 23.31 -7.86 -10.40
CA ASN A 401 23.63 -6.53 -9.85
C ASN A 401 24.01 -6.55 -8.36
N SER A 402 23.77 -7.64 -7.63
CA SER A 402 24.18 -7.73 -6.22
C SER A 402 25.62 -8.15 -6.10
N GLU A 403 26.40 -7.38 -5.35
CA GLU A 403 27.80 -7.70 -5.06
C GLU A 403 27.93 -8.75 -3.95
N ILE A 404 26.95 -8.82 -3.05
CA ILE A 404 26.91 -9.78 -1.95
C ILE A 404 25.59 -10.55 -2.01
N PHE A 405 25.71 -11.89 -1.91
CA PHE A 405 24.59 -12.81 -1.87
C PHE A 405 24.64 -13.59 -0.56
N ILE A 406 23.58 -13.46 0.25
CA ILE A 406 23.50 -14.07 1.58
C ILE A 406 22.32 -15.04 1.61
N GLU A 407 22.58 -16.31 1.90
CA GLU A 407 21.52 -17.31 2.09
C GLU A 407 21.07 -17.33 3.55
N GLN A 408 19.75 -17.36 3.75
CA GLN A 408 19.11 -17.56 5.05
C GLN A 408 18.11 -18.72 4.90
N ILE A 409 18.63 -19.93 5.10
CA ILE A 409 17.95 -21.20 4.82
C ILE A 409 17.38 -21.84 6.11
N ILE A 410 18.00 -21.58 7.26
CA ILE A 410 17.59 -22.19 8.52
C ILE A 410 16.40 -21.43 9.11
N ARG A 411 15.33 -22.18 9.42
CA ARG A 411 14.18 -21.61 10.17
C ARG A 411 14.47 -21.72 11.67
N PRO A 412 14.27 -20.66 12.44
CA PRO A 412 14.43 -20.72 13.91
C PRO A 412 13.56 -21.77 14.59
N THR A 413 12.44 -22.18 13.97
CA THR A 413 11.52 -23.22 14.46
C THR A 413 12.01 -24.66 14.22
N GLY A 414 13.11 -24.82 13.45
CA GLY A 414 13.60 -26.13 13.02
C GLY A 414 12.81 -26.77 11.88
N LEU A 415 11.77 -26.10 11.36
CA LEU A 415 10.95 -26.65 10.27
C LEU A 415 11.78 -26.85 9.00
N LEU A 416 11.61 -28.03 8.40
CA LEU A 416 12.29 -28.42 7.16
C LEU A 416 11.45 -28.00 5.94
N ASP A 417 12.11 -27.83 4.80
CA ASP A 417 11.39 -27.72 3.52
C ASP A 417 10.61 -29.01 3.26
N PRO A 418 9.42 -28.95 2.64
CA PRO A 418 8.55 -30.12 2.50
C PRO A 418 9.12 -31.16 1.53
N ASN A 419 8.74 -32.40 1.71
CA ASN A 419 8.99 -33.46 0.73
C ASN A 419 8.14 -33.19 -0.53
N ILE A 420 8.71 -33.40 -1.69
CA ILE A 420 8.03 -33.27 -2.99
C ILE A 420 7.90 -34.67 -3.63
N PHE A 421 6.66 -35.01 -4.00
CA PHE A 421 6.33 -36.24 -4.70
C PHE A 421 5.84 -35.88 -6.11
N VAL A 422 6.49 -36.41 -7.13
CA VAL A 422 6.05 -36.27 -8.52
C VAL A 422 5.25 -37.51 -8.89
N ARG A 423 3.98 -37.32 -9.26
CA ARG A 423 3.04 -38.41 -9.59
C ARG A 423 2.48 -38.23 -11.00
N PRO A 424 2.11 -39.32 -11.71
CA PRO A 424 1.53 -39.20 -13.06
C PRO A 424 0.16 -38.49 -13.05
N THR A 425 -0.20 -37.86 -14.17
CA THR A 425 -1.49 -37.18 -14.31
C THR A 425 -2.66 -38.16 -14.43
N LYS A 426 -2.38 -39.42 -14.82
CA LYS A 426 -3.42 -40.47 -14.91
C LYS A 426 -4.03 -40.70 -13.51
N ASN A 427 -5.34 -40.59 -13.39
CA ASN A 427 -6.09 -40.72 -12.13
C ASN A 427 -5.72 -39.67 -11.07
N GLN A 428 -5.18 -38.53 -11.48
CA GLN A 428 -4.72 -37.47 -10.55
C GLN A 428 -5.82 -36.97 -9.61
N ILE A 429 -7.09 -36.96 -10.08
CA ILE A 429 -8.22 -36.43 -9.29
C ILE A 429 -8.58 -37.41 -8.16
N GLU A 430 -8.64 -38.71 -8.45
CA GLU A 430 -8.92 -39.75 -7.46
C GLU A 430 -7.79 -39.86 -6.43
N ASP A 431 -6.54 -39.82 -6.90
CA ASP A 431 -5.34 -39.80 -6.04
C ASP A 431 -5.37 -38.58 -5.10
N LEU A 432 -5.61 -37.40 -5.66
CA LEU A 432 -5.70 -36.15 -4.87
C LEU A 432 -6.85 -36.19 -3.87
N LEU A 433 -8.01 -36.75 -4.25
CA LEU A 433 -9.17 -36.89 -3.36
C LEU A 433 -8.83 -37.76 -2.13
N SER A 434 -8.08 -38.83 -2.33
CA SER A 434 -7.63 -39.71 -1.26
C SER A 434 -6.68 -38.96 -0.28
N GLU A 435 -5.73 -38.21 -0.85
CA GLU A 435 -4.79 -37.40 -0.06
C GLU A 435 -5.52 -36.29 0.73
N ILE A 436 -6.48 -35.59 0.09
CA ILE A 436 -7.29 -34.54 0.74
C ILE A 436 -8.01 -35.13 1.97
N LYS A 437 -8.68 -36.28 1.83
CA LYS A 437 -9.39 -36.92 2.93
C LYS A 437 -8.44 -37.22 4.11
N SER A 438 -7.29 -37.80 3.81
CA SER A 438 -6.28 -38.09 4.83
C SER A 438 -5.81 -36.84 5.58
N VAL A 439 -5.62 -35.71 4.88
CA VAL A 439 -5.18 -34.43 5.47
C VAL A 439 -6.29 -33.82 6.34
N ILE A 440 -7.54 -33.87 5.87
CA ILE A 440 -8.72 -33.35 6.60
C ILE A 440 -8.93 -34.16 7.88
N ASP A 441 -8.81 -35.50 7.80
CA ASP A 441 -8.96 -36.38 8.99
C ASP A 441 -7.93 -36.03 10.09
N ASN A 442 -6.78 -35.48 9.70
CA ASN A 442 -5.75 -34.99 10.62
C ASN A 442 -5.98 -33.53 11.09
N GLY A 443 -7.08 -32.90 10.68
CA GLY A 443 -7.44 -31.53 11.07
C GLY A 443 -6.67 -30.44 10.33
N ASN A 444 -5.99 -30.79 9.22
CA ASN A 444 -5.17 -29.85 8.45
C ASN A 444 -5.88 -29.37 7.18
N ARG A 445 -5.25 -28.46 6.43
CA ARG A 445 -5.78 -27.81 5.24
C ARG A 445 -4.99 -28.16 4.00
N VAL A 446 -5.63 -27.98 2.82
CA VAL A 446 -5.06 -28.31 1.52
C VAL A 446 -5.15 -27.10 0.58
N LEU A 447 -4.07 -26.84 -0.15
CA LEU A 447 -4.05 -25.89 -1.26
C LEU A 447 -3.91 -26.68 -2.57
N VAL A 448 -4.73 -26.35 -3.57
CA VAL A 448 -4.66 -26.98 -4.90
C VAL A 448 -4.47 -25.89 -5.97
N THR A 449 -3.38 -25.96 -6.72
CA THR A 449 -3.12 -24.99 -7.80
C THR A 449 -3.39 -25.61 -9.16
N THR A 450 -4.14 -24.88 -9.99
CA THR A 450 -4.49 -25.27 -11.36
C THR A 450 -3.93 -24.24 -12.35
N LEU A 451 -4.15 -24.47 -13.67
CA LEU A 451 -3.68 -23.58 -14.73
C LEU A 451 -4.77 -22.63 -15.26
N THR A 452 -6.05 -23.00 -15.11
CA THR A 452 -7.16 -22.23 -15.70
C THR A 452 -8.31 -22.05 -14.71
N LYS A 453 -9.05 -20.96 -14.85
CA LYS A 453 -10.31 -20.68 -14.12
C LYS A 453 -11.26 -21.87 -14.21
N LYS A 454 -11.53 -22.32 -15.44
CA LYS A 454 -12.45 -23.43 -15.72
C LYS A 454 -12.06 -24.71 -14.96
N MET A 455 -10.77 -25.02 -14.91
CA MET A 455 -10.28 -26.19 -14.17
C MET A 455 -10.47 -26.01 -12.65
N SER A 456 -10.18 -24.82 -12.13
CA SER A 456 -10.38 -24.52 -10.70
C SER A 456 -11.84 -24.67 -10.30
N GLU A 457 -12.75 -24.11 -11.10
CA GLU A 457 -14.20 -24.19 -10.89
C GLU A 457 -14.70 -25.64 -10.91
N ALA A 458 -14.35 -26.37 -11.97
CA ALA A 458 -14.76 -27.77 -12.15
C ALA A 458 -14.25 -28.66 -11.01
N LEU A 459 -13.00 -28.44 -10.58
CA LEU A 459 -12.39 -29.20 -9.48
C LEU A 459 -13.03 -28.87 -8.12
N SER A 460 -13.31 -27.59 -7.89
CA SER A 460 -14.00 -27.14 -6.67
C SER A 460 -15.42 -27.76 -6.60
N ASP A 461 -16.18 -27.71 -7.68
CA ASP A 461 -17.52 -28.31 -7.78
C ASP A 461 -17.46 -29.83 -7.53
N TYR A 462 -16.46 -30.48 -8.09
CA TYR A 462 -16.27 -31.93 -7.90
C TYR A 462 -16.03 -32.26 -6.43
N PHE A 463 -15.13 -31.53 -5.75
CA PHE A 463 -14.85 -31.75 -4.33
C PHE A 463 -16.07 -31.47 -3.43
N LEU A 464 -16.84 -30.43 -3.74
CA LEU A 464 -18.10 -30.13 -3.03
C LEU A 464 -19.10 -31.30 -3.16
N LYS A 465 -19.24 -31.87 -4.37
CA LYS A 465 -20.10 -33.04 -4.63
C LYS A 465 -19.63 -34.30 -3.87
N MET A 466 -18.32 -34.39 -3.57
CA MET A 466 -17.73 -35.48 -2.77
C MET A 466 -17.79 -35.19 -1.26
N GLY A 467 -18.49 -34.13 -0.84
CA GLY A 467 -18.69 -33.78 0.56
C GLY A 467 -17.52 -33.06 1.22
N ILE A 468 -16.57 -32.54 0.43
CA ILE A 468 -15.40 -31.80 0.95
C ILE A 468 -15.72 -30.31 0.93
N LYS A 469 -15.56 -29.63 2.07
CA LYS A 469 -15.74 -28.17 2.18
C LYS A 469 -14.62 -27.46 1.41
N THR A 470 -14.95 -26.94 0.24
CA THR A 470 -13.99 -26.36 -0.70
C THR A 470 -14.41 -24.95 -1.10
N ARG A 471 -13.44 -24.04 -1.23
CA ARG A 471 -13.65 -22.74 -1.87
C ARG A 471 -12.69 -22.59 -3.06
N TYR A 472 -13.15 -21.83 -4.05
CA TYR A 472 -12.36 -21.43 -5.20
C TYR A 472 -11.90 -19.98 -5.02
N LEU A 473 -10.61 -19.74 -5.21
CA LEU A 473 -10.05 -18.38 -5.17
C LEU A 473 -10.01 -17.82 -6.59
N HIS A 474 -10.96 -16.95 -6.89
CA HIS A 474 -11.13 -16.31 -8.20
C HIS A 474 -10.00 -15.29 -8.44
N SER A 475 -9.57 -15.13 -9.68
CA SER A 475 -8.54 -14.14 -10.05
C SER A 475 -9.02 -12.68 -9.86
N ASP A 476 -10.33 -12.47 -9.94
CA ASP A 476 -10.96 -11.15 -9.95
C ASP A 476 -11.50 -10.72 -8.57
N ILE A 477 -11.28 -11.56 -7.56
CA ILE A 477 -11.64 -11.28 -6.16
C ILE A 477 -10.77 -10.13 -5.64
N ASP A 478 -11.37 -9.18 -4.97
CA ASP A 478 -10.64 -8.05 -4.40
C ASP A 478 -9.73 -8.47 -3.22
N THR A 479 -8.88 -7.55 -2.80
CA THR A 479 -7.86 -7.83 -1.76
C THR A 479 -8.50 -8.16 -0.41
N LEU A 480 -9.60 -7.52 -0.05
CA LEU A 480 -10.25 -7.71 1.25
C LEU A 480 -10.94 -9.07 1.31
N GLU A 481 -11.75 -9.39 0.30
CA GLU A 481 -12.42 -10.69 0.19
C GLU A 481 -11.41 -11.84 0.19
N ARG A 482 -10.26 -11.64 -0.47
CA ARG A 482 -9.17 -12.62 -0.47
C ARG A 482 -8.63 -12.86 0.94
N ILE A 483 -8.44 -11.82 1.74
CA ILE A 483 -8.01 -11.91 3.14
C ILE A 483 -9.03 -12.70 3.96
N GLU A 484 -10.32 -12.44 3.75
CA GLU A 484 -11.41 -13.18 4.42
C GLU A 484 -11.38 -14.68 4.09
N ILE A 485 -11.26 -15.02 2.82
CA ILE A 485 -11.19 -16.43 2.37
C ILE A 485 -10.02 -17.14 3.06
N LEU A 486 -8.86 -16.50 3.14
CA LEU A 486 -7.67 -17.10 3.77
C LEU A 486 -7.82 -17.21 5.29
N ARG A 487 -8.46 -16.24 5.93
CA ARG A 487 -8.82 -16.31 7.35
C ARG A 487 -9.77 -17.47 7.62
N ASP A 488 -10.80 -17.64 6.78
CA ASP A 488 -11.80 -18.72 6.90
C ASP A 488 -11.17 -20.10 6.70
N LEU A 489 -10.20 -20.21 5.77
CA LEU A 489 -9.39 -21.45 5.62
C LEU A 489 -8.65 -21.76 6.91
N ARG A 490 -8.01 -20.77 7.53
CA ARG A 490 -7.28 -20.93 8.79
C ARG A 490 -8.23 -21.33 9.94
N LYS A 491 -9.42 -20.74 10.01
CA LYS A 491 -10.44 -21.05 11.01
C LYS A 491 -11.07 -22.44 10.82
N GLY A 492 -10.95 -23.01 9.60
CA GLY A 492 -11.54 -24.31 9.29
C GLY A 492 -12.99 -24.24 8.86
N GLU A 493 -13.47 -23.08 8.41
CA GLU A 493 -14.80 -22.95 7.82
C GLU A 493 -14.91 -23.81 6.55
N PHE A 494 -13.77 -24.00 5.89
CA PHE A 494 -13.60 -24.95 4.78
C PHE A 494 -12.18 -25.55 4.83
N ASP A 495 -11.94 -26.63 4.10
CA ASP A 495 -10.73 -27.45 4.22
C ASP A 495 -9.79 -27.36 3.03
N VAL A 496 -10.35 -27.07 1.84
CA VAL A 496 -9.58 -27.06 0.59
C VAL A 496 -9.76 -25.71 -0.11
N LEU A 497 -8.66 -25.10 -0.48
CA LEU A 497 -8.66 -23.89 -1.31
C LEU A 497 -8.08 -24.23 -2.68
N VAL A 498 -8.89 -24.03 -3.74
CA VAL A 498 -8.48 -24.24 -5.12
C VAL A 498 -8.27 -22.89 -5.80
N GLY A 499 -7.21 -22.74 -6.60
CA GLY A 499 -7.00 -21.49 -7.34
C GLY A 499 -5.87 -21.58 -8.35
N ILE A 500 -5.79 -20.58 -9.23
CA ILE A 500 -4.75 -20.52 -10.26
C ILE A 500 -3.44 -20.02 -9.68
N ASN A 501 -3.48 -18.93 -8.97
CA ASN A 501 -2.29 -18.27 -8.44
C ASN A 501 -2.48 -17.94 -6.94
N LEU A 502 -2.20 -18.95 -6.13
CA LEU A 502 -2.28 -18.84 -4.66
C LEU A 502 -1.01 -18.22 -4.06
N LEU A 503 -0.13 -17.66 -4.93
CA LEU A 503 1.22 -17.22 -4.56
C LEU A 503 1.33 -15.73 -4.27
N ARG A 504 0.36 -14.93 -4.72
CA ARG A 504 0.54 -13.47 -4.82
C ARG A 504 0.73 -12.71 -3.51
N GLU A 505 0.50 -13.36 -2.37
CA GLU A 505 0.63 -12.67 -1.08
C GLU A 505 1.38 -13.56 -0.10
N GLY A 506 2.32 -13.00 0.63
CA GLY A 506 3.21 -13.68 1.58
C GLY A 506 2.51 -14.24 2.82
N LEU A 507 1.37 -14.88 2.62
CA LEU A 507 0.51 -15.36 3.70
C LEU A 507 1.09 -16.60 4.38
N ASP A 508 1.05 -16.55 5.69
CA ASP A 508 1.57 -17.56 6.59
C ASP A 508 0.42 -18.49 6.99
N LEU A 509 0.41 -19.70 6.42
CA LEU A 509 -0.68 -20.69 6.59
C LEU A 509 -0.14 -21.97 7.26
N PRO A 510 0.09 -21.93 8.59
CA PRO A 510 0.66 -23.09 9.27
C PRO A 510 -0.25 -24.31 9.30
N GLU A 511 -1.54 -24.14 9.05
CA GLU A 511 -2.54 -25.21 9.00
C GLU A 511 -2.47 -26.01 7.68
N VAL A 512 -1.78 -25.50 6.65
CA VAL A 512 -1.65 -26.16 5.34
C VAL A 512 -0.62 -27.30 5.42
N GLN A 513 -1.07 -28.53 5.29
CA GLN A 513 -0.23 -29.73 5.27
C GLN A 513 0.09 -30.18 3.84
N LEU A 514 -0.88 -30.12 2.91
CA LEU A 514 -0.69 -30.55 1.53
C LEU A 514 -0.82 -29.36 0.57
N VAL A 515 0.15 -29.28 -0.35
CA VAL A 515 0.04 -28.42 -1.54
C VAL A 515 0.07 -29.33 -2.77
N ALA A 516 -1.01 -29.32 -3.56
CA ALA A 516 -1.11 -30.09 -4.81
C ALA A 516 -0.98 -29.15 -6.00
N ILE A 517 -0.08 -29.50 -6.91
CA ILE A 517 0.18 -28.73 -8.14
C ILE A 517 -0.27 -29.58 -9.33
N MET A 518 -1.42 -29.20 -9.93
CA MET A 518 -1.98 -29.89 -11.08
C MET A 518 -1.22 -29.49 -12.36
N ASP A 519 -1.01 -30.44 -13.26
CA ASP A 519 -0.35 -30.20 -14.55
C ASP A 519 0.99 -29.45 -14.38
N ALA A 520 1.84 -29.95 -13.49
CA ALA A 520 3.11 -29.29 -13.16
C ALA A 520 4.12 -29.26 -14.33
N ASP A 521 3.94 -30.15 -15.31
CA ASP A 521 4.78 -30.24 -16.52
C ASP A 521 4.34 -29.30 -17.67
N LYS A 522 3.26 -28.55 -17.50
CA LYS A 522 2.82 -27.58 -18.52
C LYS A 522 3.61 -26.28 -18.35
N GLU A 523 4.82 -26.23 -18.92
CA GLU A 523 5.73 -25.11 -18.77
C GLU A 523 5.08 -23.77 -19.14
N GLY A 524 5.41 -22.73 -18.36
CA GLY A 524 4.88 -21.38 -18.50
C GLY A 524 5.12 -20.60 -17.22
N PHE A 525 4.66 -19.37 -17.18
CA PHE A 525 4.85 -18.47 -16.04
C PHE A 525 4.43 -19.10 -14.69
N LEU A 526 3.28 -19.80 -14.68
CA LEU A 526 2.73 -20.42 -13.45
C LEU A 526 3.44 -21.71 -13.05
N ARG A 527 4.30 -22.26 -13.89
CA ARG A 527 5.05 -23.50 -13.65
C ARG A 527 6.55 -23.31 -13.88
N SER A 528 7.01 -22.06 -13.81
CA SER A 528 8.45 -21.74 -13.79
C SER A 528 9.09 -22.23 -12.50
N GLU A 529 10.40 -22.40 -12.49
CA GLU A 529 11.21 -22.76 -11.30
C GLU A 529 10.82 -21.89 -10.09
N THR A 530 10.81 -20.57 -10.27
CA THR A 530 10.44 -19.58 -9.22
C THR A 530 9.05 -19.85 -8.67
N SER A 531 8.08 -20.02 -9.57
CA SER A 531 6.67 -20.25 -9.20
C SER A 531 6.50 -21.56 -8.42
N LEU A 532 7.18 -22.63 -8.87
CA LEU A 532 7.15 -23.93 -8.19
C LEU A 532 7.76 -23.83 -6.78
N ILE A 533 8.94 -23.22 -6.64
CA ILE A 533 9.61 -23.04 -5.33
C ILE A 533 8.71 -22.25 -4.36
N GLN A 534 8.06 -21.19 -4.83
CA GLN A 534 7.16 -20.38 -3.99
C GLN A 534 5.92 -21.16 -3.56
N THR A 535 5.35 -21.96 -4.48
CA THR A 535 4.20 -22.82 -4.19
C THR A 535 4.58 -23.90 -3.17
N VAL A 536 5.70 -24.55 -3.35
CA VAL A 536 6.28 -25.56 -2.42
C VAL A 536 6.44 -24.95 -1.02
N GLY A 537 6.92 -23.72 -0.96
CA GLY A 537 7.13 -22.99 0.31
C GLY A 537 5.87 -22.79 1.14
N ARG A 538 4.67 -22.91 0.56
CA ARG A 538 3.40 -22.79 1.30
C ARG A 538 3.18 -23.96 2.27
N ALA A 539 3.72 -25.15 1.98
CA ALA A 539 3.67 -26.31 2.88
C ALA A 539 4.78 -26.30 3.95
N ALA A 540 5.72 -25.36 3.89
CA ALA A 540 6.92 -25.33 4.74
C ALA A 540 6.67 -24.80 6.16
N ARG A 541 5.44 -24.45 6.52
CA ARG A 541 5.03 -23.96 7.85
C ARG A 541 4.45 -25.05 8.74
N ASN A 542 4.16 -26.20 8.16
CA ASN A 542 3.63 -27.36 8.86
C ASN A 542 4.74 -28.40 8.98
N LYS A 543 4.93 -29.00 10.16
CA LYS A 543 5.99 -30.01 10.40
C LYS A 543 5.81 -31.27 9.53
N ASP A 544 4.55 -31.59 9.20
CA ASP A 544 4.17 -32.74 8.39
C ASP A 544 3.86 -32.33 6.93
N GLY A 545 4.28 -31.12 6.55
CA GLY A 545 4.00 -30.54 5.24
C GLY A 545 4.67 -31.31 4.08
N TYR A 546 3.90 -31.52 3.00
CA TYR A 546 4.40 -32.14 1.76
C TYR A 546 3.71 -31.57 0.52
N VAL A 547 4.31 -31.83 -0.63
CA VAL A 547 3.83 -31.33 -1.92
C VAL A 547 3.69 -32.48 -2.90
N ILE A 548 2.60 -32.50 -3.67
CA ILE A 548 2.41 -33.43 -4.79
C ILE A 548 2.39 -32.60 -6.08
N MET A 549 3.25 -32.95 -7.01
CA MET A 549 3.29 -32.39 -8.36
C MET A 549 2.77 -33.45 -9.34
N TYR A 550 1.62 -33.21 -9.96
CA TYR A 550 1.08 -34.12 -10.97
C TYR A 550 1.70 -33.75 -12.34
N ALA A 551 2.50 -34.65 -12.87
CA ALA A 551 3.29 -34.45 -14.10
C ALA A 551 3.59 -35.78 -14.79
N ASP A 552 3.39 -35.82 -16.11
CA ASP A 552 3.78 -36.99 -16.92
C ASP A 552 5.24 -36.90 -17.40
N LYS A 553 5.77 -35.66 -17.43
CA LYS A 553 7.17 -35.39 -17.79
C LYS A 553 7.84 -34.56 -16.71
N VAL A 554 9.04 -34.91 -16.33
CA VAL A 554 9.83 -34.10 -15.41
C VAL A 554 10.56 -33.03 -16.22
N THR A 555 10.08 -31.82 -16.16
CA THR A 555 10.66 -30.67 -16.89
C THR A 555 11.89 -30.13 -16.15
N ASP A 556 12.63 -29.23 -16.81
CA ASP A 556 13.78 -28.52 -16.19
C ASP A 556 13.33 -27.73 -14.96
N SER A 557 12.18 -27.06 -15.03
CA SER A 557 11.62 -26.30 -13.91
C SER A 557 11.31 -27.20 -12.71
N ILE A 558 10.72 -28.38 -12.94
CA ILE A 558 10.44 -29.38 -11.89
C ILE A 558 11.77 -29.86 -11.30
N THR A 559 12.72 -30.27 -12.16
CA THR A 559 14.03 -30.79 -11.73
C THR A 559 14.75 -29.79 -10.82
N LYS A 560 14.84 -28.54 -11.24
CA LYS A 560 15.51 -27.47 -10.48
C LYS A 560 14.81 -27.20 -9.14
N SER A 561 13.48 -27.11 -9.14
CA SER A 561 12.72 -26.84 -7.91
C SER A 561 12.84 -28.00 -6.91
N VAL A 562 12.78 -29.26 -7.37
CA VAL A 562 12.95 -30.45 -6.52
C VAL A 562 14.37 -30.49 -5.94
N ASN A 563 15.40 -30.29 -6.79
CA ASN A 563 16.81 -30.34 -6.36
C ASN A 563 17.12 -29.24 -5.34
N GLU A 564 16.64 -28.01 -5.57
CA GLU A 564 16.85 -26.88 -4.65
C GLU A 564 16.13 -27.15 -3.31
N THR A 565 14.90 -27.64 -3.33
CA THR A 565 14.16 -27.99 -2.11
C THR A 565 14.88 -29.09 -1.32
N LYS A 566 15.39 -30.11 -2.00
CA LYS A 566 16.19 -31.18 -1.38
C LYS A 566 17.50 -30.64 -0.76
N ARG A 567 18.21 -29.76 -1.49
CA ARG A 567 19.45 -29.11 -1.00
C ARG A 567 19.16 -28.36 0.30
N ARG A 568 18.12 -27.52 0.29
CA ARG A 568 17.70 -26.73 1.47
C ARG A 568 17.34 -27.64 2.64
N ARG A 569 16.53 -28.68 2.38
CA ARG A 569 16.08 -29.62 3.39
C ARG A 569 17.27 -30.36 4.04
N GLU A 570 18.27 -30.76 3.27
CA GLU A 570 19.46 -31.43 3.81
C GLU A 570 20.27 -30.50 4.73
N ILE A 571 20.49 -29.26 4.33
CA ILE A 571 21.16 -28.24 5.16
C ILE A 571 20.38 -28.02 6.50
N GLN A 572 19.06 -27.91 6.43
CA GLN A 572 18.17 -27.73 7.60
C GLN A 572 18.26 -28.94 8.53
N LYS A 573 18.26 -30.17 7.96
CA LYS A 573 18.33 -31.42 8.73
C LYS A 573 19.67 -31.52 9.48
N GLN A 574 20.77 -31.26 8.80
CA GLN A 574 22.13 -31.27 9.39
C GLN A 574 22.23 -30.22 10.53
N HIS A 575 21.65 -29.04 10.34
CA HIS A 575 21.61 -28.01 11.36
C HIS A 575 20.83 -28.49 12.58
N ASN A 576 19.61 -29.05 12.38
CA ASN A 576 18.78 -29.55 13.45
C ASN A 576 19.47 -30.65 14.26
N GLU A 577 20.11 -31.57 13.57
CA GLU A 577 20.89 -32.66 14.19
C GLU A 577 22.05 -32.12 15.04
N LYS A 578 22.82 -31.18 14.46
CA LYS A 578 23.95 -30.53 15.13
C LYS A 578 23.57 -29.81 16.42
N TYR A 579 22.41 -29.14 16.43
CA TYR A 579 21.97 -28.32 17.57
C TYR A 579 20.85 -28.98 18.38
N ASN A 580 20.49 -30.22 18.07
CA ASN A 580 19.45 -31.03 18.73
C ASN A 580 18.09 -30.27 18.76
N ILE A 581 17.68 -29.72 17.60
CA ILE A 581 16.46 -28.95 17.42
C ILE A 581 15.34 -29.89 16.90
N ASN A 582 14.21 -29.94 17.60
CA ASN A 582 13.01 -30.65 17.15
C ASN A 582 12.09 -29.69 16.40
N PRO A 583 11.71 -29.98 15.14
CA PRO A 583 10.80 -29.13 14.40
C PRO A 583 9.45 -28.97 15.09
N THR A 584 8.98 -27.73 15.16
CA THR A 584 7.67 -27.40 15.75
C THR A 584 6.86 -26.51 14.80
N THR A 585 5.60 -26.89 14.57
CA THR A 585 4.66 -26.06 13.80
C THR A 585 4.40 -24.75 14.56
N VAL A 586 4.51 -23.64 13.88
CA VAL A 586 4.25 -22.31 14.47
C VAL A 586 2.73 -22.17 14.73
N LYS A 587 2.37 -21.92 15.97
CA LYS A 587 1.01 -21.49 16.30
C LYS A 587 0.99 -19.97 16.25
N LYS A 588 0.37 -19.43 15.24
CA LYS A 588 0.23 -17.97 15.07
C LYS A 588 -1.23 -17.61 15.28
N GLU A 589 -1.49 -16.70 16.19
CA GLU A 589 -2.84 -16.17 16.38
C GLU A 589 -3.38 -15.65 15.04
N ILE A 590 -4.66 -15.86 14.83
CA ILE A 590 -5.34 -15.33 13.63
C ILE A 590 -5.61 -13.86 13.92
N THR A 591 -4.61 -13.02 13.67
CA THR A 591 -4.75 -11.57 13.84
C THR A 591 -5.68 -11.06 12.74
N ASP A 592 -6.70 -10.37 13.13
CA ASP A 592 -7.64 -9.79 12.18
C ASP A 592 -7.00 -8.55 11.56
N ILE A 593 -6.38 -8.75 10.40
CA ILE A 593 -5.89 -7.63 9.56
C ILE A 593 -7.09 -6.72 9.21
N LEU A 594 -8.28 -7.30 9.20
CA LEU A 594 -9.52 -6.58 8.99
C LEU A 594 -9.85 -5.63 10.15
N GLU A 595 -9.41 -5.89 11.39
CA GLU A 595 -9.63 -4.94 12.49
C GLU A 595 -9.00 -3.56 12.22
N ILE A 596 -7.91 -3.52 11.47
CA ILE A 596 -7.25 -2.26 11.09
C ILE A 596 -8.05 -1.55 9.98
N VAL A 597 -8.70 -2.33 9.12
CA VAL A 597 -9.53 -1.82 8.01
C VAL A 597 -10.98 -1.60 8.48
N GLU A 598 -11.47 -2.45 9.39
CA GLU A 598 -12.85 -2.43 9.92
C GLU A 598 -13.10 -1.36 10.99
N ARG A 599 -12.08 -0.79 11.61
CA ARG A 599 -12.25 0.35 12.53
C ARG A 599 -12.95 1.54 11.89
N ASN A 600 -13.08 1.53 10.56
CA ASN A 600 -13.74 2.57 9.78
C ASN A 600 -15.07 2.13 9.13
N ARG A 601 -15.56 0.90 9.41
CA ARG A 601 -16.91 0.49 9.00
C ARG A 601 -17.93 0.93 10.07
N PRO A 602 -19.05 1.54 9.69
CA PRO A 602 -20.13 1.79 10.63
C PRO A 602 -20.58 0.45 11.24
N SER A 603 -20.69 0.38 12.56
CA SER A 603 -21.05 -0.83 13.26
C SER A 603 -22.44 -1.32 12.87
N LYS A 604 -22.71 -2.63 12.97
CA LYS A 604 -24.07 -3.18 12.76
C LYS A 604 -25.11 -2.50 13.65
N GLU A 605 -24.68 -1.91 14.75
CA GLU A 605 -25.54 -1.14 15.67
C GLU A 605 -25.94 0.21 15.07
N ASP A 606 -25.07 0.84 14.26
CA ASP A 606 -25.40 2.10 13.55
C ASP A 606 -26.47 1.88 12.47
N ILE A 607 -26.48 0.67 11.88
CA ILE A 607 -27.52 0.29 10.90
C ILE A 607 -28.86 0.04 11.58
N SER A 608 -28.86 -0.49 12.83
CA SER A 608 -30.09 -0.73 13.58
C SER A 608 -30.71 0.56 14.13
N PHE A 609 -29.93 1.62 14.30
CA PHE A 609 -30.44 2.93 14.77
C PHE A 609 -31.36 3.58 13.73
N ARG A 610 -31.14 3.32 12.45
CA ARG A 610 -31.93 3.91 11.33
C ARG A 610 -33.33 3.29 11.20
N SER A 611 -33.50 2.03 11.59
CA SER A 611 -34.81 1.35 11.51
C SER A 611 -35.86 1.93 12.48
N ASN A 612 -35.43 2.78 13.41
CA ASN A 612 -36.28 3.39 14.42
C ASN A 612 -36.61 4.85 14.14
N ILE A 613 -36.09 5.43 13.04
CA ILE A 613 -36.43 6.82 12.66
C ILE A 613 -37.78 6.80 11.95
N ASN A 614 -38.74 7.45 12.53
CA ASN A 614 -40.05 7.63 11.90
C ASN A 614 -39.92 8.71 10.81
N LEU A 615 -39.73 8.26 9.55
CA LEU A 615 -39.47 9.12 8.39
C LEU A 615 -40.50 10.25 8.25
N LYS A 616 -41.74 10.02 8.69
CA LYS A 616 -42.83 11.04 8.61
C LYS A 616 -42.64 12.22 9.56
N ASN A 617 -41.75 12.10 10.54
CA ASN A 617 -41.51 13.19 11.52
C ASN A 617 -40.09 13.78 11.42
N ALA A 618 -39.32 13.33 10.43
CA ALA A 618 -37.92 13.79 10.24
C ALA A 618 -37.91 15.18 9.53
N SER A 619 -36.99 16.04 9.90
CA SER A 619 -36.82 17.33 9.24
C SER A 619 -36.26 17.16 7.82
N ARG A 620 -36.48 18.17 6.96
CA ARG A 620 -35.96 18.13 5.58
C ARG A 620 -34.43 18.03 5.52
N GLU A 621 -33.75 18.66 6.48
CA GLU A 621 -32.27 18.57 6.61
C GLU A 621 -31.81 17.17 7.01
N ASP A 622 -32.55 16.53 7.94
CA ASP A 622 -32.27 15.17 8.38
C ASP A 622 -32.46 14.17 7.22
N LEU A 623 -33.56 14.30 6.48
CA LEU A 623 -33.84 13.45 5.31
C LEU A 623 -32.78 13.65 4.21
N TYR A 624 -32.32 14.87 3.98
CA TYR A 624 -31.26 15.16 3.02
C TYR A 624 -29.94 14.50 3.44
N LYS A 625 -29.59 14.62 4.72
CA LYS A 625 -28.37 14.03 5.28
C LYS A 625 -28.42 12.49 5.17
N ILE A 626 -29.54 11.88 5.59
CA ILE A 626 -29.76 10.43 5.49
C ILE A 626 -29.69 9.96 4.03
N SER A 627 -30.28 10.72 3.10
CA SER A 627 -30.24 10.37 1.67
C SER A 627 -28.81 10.34 1.11
N LYS A 628 -27.96 11.27 1.56
CA LYS A 628 -26.56 11.32 1.16
C LYS A 628 -25.76 10.12 1.72
N ASP A 629 -26.02 9.77 2.96
CA ASP A 629 -25.36 8.63 3.60
C ASP A 629 -25.75 7.31 2.92
N ILE A 630 -27.05 7.11 2.64
CA ILE A 630 -27.56 5.92 1.93
C ILE A 630 -27.00 5.87 0.49
N GLU A 631 -26.92 7.01 -0.19
CA GLU A 631 -26.35 7.08 -1.54
C GLU A 631 -24.88 6.64 -1.53
N LYS A 632 -24.14 7.03 -0.51
CA LYS A 632 -22.73 6.63 -0.31
C LYS A 632 -22.63 5.12 -0.02
N GLU A 633 -23.47 4.62 0.88
CA GLU A 633 -23.51 3.18 1.23
C GLU A 633 -23.94 2.31 0.03
N MET A 634 -24.92 2.78 -0.74
CA MET A 634 -25.37 2.09 -1.95
C MET A 634 -24.23 1.94 -2.97
N LYS A 635 -23.43 3.01 -3.15
CA LYS A 635 -22.28 2.96 -4.06
C LYS A 635 -21.23 1.98 -3.53
N VAL A 636 -20.94 2.02 -2.24
CA VAL A 636 -19.99 1.08 -1.60
C VAL A 636 -20.47 -0.36 -1.79
N ALA A 637 -21.75 -0.65 -1.54
CA ALA A 637 -22.32 -1.98 -1.73
C ALA A 637 -22.26 -2.43 -3.22
N ALA A 638 -22.51 -1.50 -4.16
CA ALA A 638 -22.40 -1.80 -5.59
C ALA A 638 -20.95 -2.09 -5.99
N ASP A 639 -20.00 -1.34 -5.47
CA ASP A 639 -18.57 -1.53 -5.72
C ASP A 639 -18.04 -2.85 -5.11
N LEU A 640 -18.64 -3.28 -4.00
CA LEU A 640 -18.36 -4.57 -3.36
C LEU A 640 -19.10 -5.74 -4.01
N LEU A 641 -19.86 -5.47 -5.11
CA LEU A 641 -20.67 -6.46 -5.84
C LEU A 641 -21.79 -7.09 -4.98
N GLU A 642 -22.16 -6.43 -3.87
CA GLU A 642 -23.27 -6.81 -3.00
C GLU A 642 -24.58 -6.28 -3.61
N PHE A 643 -24.94 -6.78 -4.79
CA PHE A 643 -26.05 -6.25 -5.59
C PHE A 643 -27.41 -6.29 -4.88
N GLU A 644 -27.65 -7.28 -4.01
CA GLU A 644 -28.88 -7.35 -3.21
C GLU A 644 -28.93 -6.24 -2.17
N VAL A 645 -27.80 -5.94 -1.50
CA VAL A 645 -27.68 -4.84 -0.55
C VAL A 645 -27.80 -3.50 -1.28
N ALA A 646 -27.09 -3.33 -2.39
CA ALA A 646 -27.15 -2.12 -3.21
C ALA A 646 -28.58 -1.86 -3.74
N ALA A 647 -29.30 -2.90 -4.16
CA ALA A 647 -30.70 -2.80 -4.62
C ALA A 647 -31.63 -2.38 -3.48
N ARG A 648 -31.46 -2.96 -2.27
CA ARG A 648 -32.24 -2.58 -1.10
C ARG A 648 -31.98 -1.12 -0.69
N LEU A 649 -30.71 -0.70 -0.65
CA LEU A 649 -30.34 0.69 -0.34
C LEU A 649 -30.85 1.67 -1.39
N ARG A 650 -30.87 1.26 -2.68
CA ARG A 650 -31.46 2.07 -3.76
C ARG A 650 -32.96 2.28 -3.55
N ASP A 651 -33.66 1.24 -3.17
CA ASP A 651 -35.10 1.33 -2.96
C ASP A 651 -35.43 2.18 -1.71
N GLU A 652 -34.64 2.04 -0.63
CA GLU A 652 -34.70 2.89 0.56
C GLU A 652 -34.42 4.36 0.22
N LEU A 653 -33.39 4.61 -0.61
CA LEU A 653 -33.03 5.96 -1.10
C LEU A 653 -34.19 6.59 -1.88
N LYS A 654 -34.90 5.82 -2.69
CA LYS A 654 -36.10 6.30 -3.44
C LYS A 654 -37.21 6.73 -2.49
N GLU A 655 -37.49 5.97 -1.44
CA GLU A 655 -38.52 6.29 -0.44
C GLU A 655 -38.16 7.58 0.30
N ILE A 656 -36.91 7.73 0.73
CA ILE A 656 -36.45 8.93 1.44
C ILE A 656 -36.48 10.16 0.52
N LYS A 657 -36.07 10.04 -0.74
CA LYS A 657 -36.15 11.13 -1.71
C LYS A 657 -37.61 11.54 -2.02
N LYS A 658 -38.52 10.58 -2.00
CA LYS A 658 -39.97 10.84 -2.13
C LYS A 658 -40.48 11.62 -0.91
N GLU A 659 -40.18 11.21 0.28
CA GLU A 659 -40.51 11.94 1.50
C GLU A 659 -39.88 13.36 1.54
N UNK A 660 -38.77 13.43 1.02
CA UNK A 660 -38.19 14.52 0.95
C UNK A 660 -38.81 15.44 0.15
N MET A 661 -39.38 15.07 -0.95
CA MET A 661 -40.13 15.93 -1.89
C MET A 661 -41.53 16.32 -1.41
N GLU A 662 -42.16 15.53 -0.58
CA GLU A 662 -43.51 15.74 -0.05
C GLU A 662 -43.56 16.73 1.14
N LEU A 663 -42.41 17.09 1.70
CA LEU A 663 -42.34 18.08 2.78
C LEU A 663 -42.42 19.51 2.23
N PRO A 664 -43.24 20.37 2.83
CA PRO A 664 -43.36 21.78 2.40
C PRO A 664 -42.02 22.50 2.52
N SER A 665 -41.76 23.41 1.57
CA SER A 665 -40.54 24.23 1.46
C SER A 665 -40.34 25.19 2.64
#